data_70c10147211b0637b3a43690c10fea43
#
_entry.id   70c10147211b0637b3a43690c10fea43
#
_cell.length_a   1.000
_cell.length_b   1.000
_cell.length_c   1.000
_cell.angle_alpha   90.00
_cell.angle_beta   90.00
_cell.angle_gamma   90.00
#
_symmetry.space_group_name_H-M   'P 1'
#
loop_
_entity.id
_entity.type
_entity.pdbx_description
1 polymer ?
#
loop_
_entity_poly.entity_id
_entity_poly.type
_entity_poly.pdbx_seq_one_letter_code
_entity_poly.pdbx_strand_id
1 'polypeptide(L)'
;ALTTNSSSGTSNQDWWPNQLNLTILHQHDKKTDPMSEGFDYREEFKKLDYDALKKDLNDLMTDSQDWWPADYGHYGPFFIRMTWHAAGTYRTGDGRGGGGTGNQRFAPLNSWPDNGNLDKARRLLWPIKQKYGNKISWADLLILAGNVAIESMGGKTFGFGGGRPDIWAPEEDIDWGAEKEWLANERYSGERDLANPLGAVQMGLIYVNPQGPDGDPDPVASGKDVRETFRRMAMNDEETVALVAGGHTFGKGHGAGAEDYVQVEPEGAPLENMGFGWQSSHASGMGSDTITSGFEGAWTANPTEWDNGYFDILFGYEWEKVETPAGKIVWHAIDQEEDDKAPDAENSSVRVPTMMTTADMSMREDPAYREISKRFHENPEEFADAFARAWFKLLHRDMGPRSRYLGPEVPDEELIWQDPVPNGKSDYDVSAVKSKISESGLSVQDMVETAWASASTFRGSDLRGGANGARIRLTPQKDWEANKPEQLSRVLEVLEAIASDSGASIADVIVLAGNVGIEQASGAEVPFTAGRGDASEEQTDTESFEALEPIADGFRNFQKEGSSVPAEEMLLDKAQLLGLTAPEMTVLVGGMRALGISSDNHGVFTETPGKLTNDFFVNLLDMGVEWHPTGSNSYEATDRTTGEKVRTATRVDLAFGSNSQLRAIAEVYGSDDSKDKFVSDFIAAWTKVMNSDLI
;
A
#
# COMPACT_ATOMS: atom_id res chain seq x y z
N ALA A 1 21.14 -12.52 18.12
CA ALA A 1 22.25 -11.61 18.39
C ALA A 1 21.79 -10.19 18.05
N LEU A 2 21.75 -9.33 19.06
CA LEU A 2 21.46 -7.93 18.89
C LEU A 2 22.54 -7.33 17.98
N THR A 3 22.18 -7.04 16.74
CA THR A 3 23.01 -6.17 15.91
C THR A 3 22.80 -4.75 16.41
N THR A 4 23.54 -4.40 17.47
CA THR A 4 23.60 -3.01 17.87
C THR A 4 24.29 -2.24 16.75
N ASN A 5 23.55 -1.41 16.09
CA ASN A 5 24.15 -0.40 15.25
C ASN A 5 24.97 0.49 16.18
N SER A 6 26.30 0.41 16.08
CA SER A 6 27.24 1.08 17.00
C SER A 6 27.08 2.60 17.03
N SER A 7 26.31 3.19 16.12
CA SER A 7 26.09 4.62 16.04
C SER A 7 24.84 5.12 16.76
N SER A 8 23.91 4.24 17.14
CA SER A 8 22.62 4.66 17.70
C SER A 8 22.40 4.34 19.17
N GLY A 9 23.32 3.59 19.81
CA GLY A 9 23.14 3.15 21.19
C GLY A 9 21.93 2.22 21.37
N THR A 10 21.62 1.85 22.59
CA THR A 10 20.43 1.07 22.92
C THR A 10 19.22 2.00 23.03
N SER A 11 18.09 1.59 22.45
CA SER A 11 16.83 2.28 22.60
C SER A 11 16.00 1.69 23.75
N ASN A 12 14.95 2.38 24.16
CA ASN A 12 14.02 1.84 25.14
C ASN A 12 13.34 0.55 24.66
N GLN A 13 13.23 0.34 23.37
CA GLN A 13 12.70 -0.91 22.81
C GLN A 13 13.59 -2.12 23.10
N ASP A 14 14.88 -1.91 23.19
CA ASP A 14 15.82 -2.99 23.54
C ASP A 14 15.62 -3.45 24.99
N TRP A 15 15.14 -2.56 25.85
CA TRP A 15 14.87 -2.83 27.27
C TRP A 15 13.42 -3.19 27.54
N TRP A 16 12.49 -2.61 26.79
CA TRP A 16 11.04 -2.80 26.94
C TRP A 16 10.40 -3.16 25.58
N PRO A 17 10.47 -4.43 25.18
CA PRO A 17 9.92 -4.86 23.89
C PRO A 17 8.39 -4.66 23.79
N ASN A 18 7.71 -4.49 24.90
CA ASN A 18 6.25 -4.27 24.94
C ASN A 18 5.87 -2.79 24.95
N GLN A 19 6.84 -1.88 24.89
CA GLN A 19 6.54 -0.45 24.83
C GLN A 19 6.04 -0.07 23.45
N LEU A 20 4.96 0.72 23.42
CA LEU A 20 4.37 1.22 22.18
C LEU A 20 5.37 2.11 21.42
N ASN A 21 5.62 1.80 20.15
CA ASN A 21 6.57 2.53 19.32
C ASN A 21 5.84 3.58 18.47
N LEU A 22 6.06 4.85 18.74
CA LEU A 22 5.43 5.96 18.03
C LEU A 22 6.22 6.45 16.82
N THR A 23 7.36 5.85 16.48
CA THR A 23 8.22 6.32 15.37
C THR A 23 7.49 6.28 14.03
N ILE A 24 6.58 5.35 13.84
CA ILE A 24 5.77 5.27 12.62
C ILE A 24 4.97 6.56 12.34
N LEU A 25 4.61 7.32 13.38
CA LEU A 25 3.89 8.59 13.24
C LEU A 25 4.83 9.75 12.85
N HIS A 26 6.14 9.54 12.88
CA HIS A 26 7.16 10.55 12.54
C HIS A 26 7.76 10.34 11.16
N GLN A 27 7.48 9.21 10.50
CA GLN A 27 8.06 8.99 9.18
C GLN A 27 7.50 10.00 8.17
N HIS A 28 8.37 10.40 7.25
CA HIS A 28 8.06 11.41 6.23
C HIS A 28 7.78 12.82 6.80
N ASP A 29 8.36 13.10 7.97
CA ASP A 29 8.31 14.44 8.56
C ASP A 29 8.95 15.47 7.60
N LYS A 30 8.34 16.64 7.50
CA LYS A 30 8.86 17.76 6.69
C LYS A 30 10.28 18.16 7.04
N LYS A 31 10.72 17.97 8.28
CA LYS A 31 12.08 18.25 8.73
C LYS A 31 13.15 17.37 8.08
N THR A 32 12.76 16.19 7.64
CA THR A 32 13.65 15.22 6.97
C THR A 32 13.54 15.29 5.45
N ASP A 33 12.61 16.07 4.93
CA ASP A 33 12.42 16.28 3.50
C ASP A 33 13.44 17.32 3.01
N PRO A 34 14.30 16.98 2.04
CA PRO A 34 15.31 17.91 1.53
C PRO A 34 14.76 19.00 0.59
N MET A 35 13.49 18.86 0.20
CA MET A 35 12.88 19.81 -0.73
C MET A 35 12.56 21.13 -0.04
N SER A 36 12.50 22.21 -0.84
CA SER A 36 12.17 23.55 -0.33
C SER A 36 10.78 23.57 0.30
N GLU A 37 10.60 24.44 1.29
CA GLU A 37 9.27 24.74 1.81
C GLU A 37 8.38 25.24 0.66
N GLY A 38 7.19 24.69 0.55
CA GLY A 38 6.27 25.01 -0.54
C GLY A 38 6.51 24.23 -1.85
N PHE A 39 7.49 23.33 -1.89
CA PHE A 39 7.66 22.45 -3.03
C PHE A 39 6.43 21.54 -3.17
N ASP A 40 5.84 21.57 -4.38
CA ASP A 40 4.69 20.72 -4.75
C ASP A 40 5.07 19.91 -5.98
N TYR A 41 5.31 18.63 -5.80
CA TYR A 41 5.72 17.75 -6.89
C TYR A 41 4.66 17.70 -8.01
N ARG A 42 3.38 17.72 -7.67
CA ARG A 42 2.30 17.68 -8.67
C ARG A 42 2.38 18.88 -9.62
N GLU A 43 2.71 20.07 -9.09
CA GLU A 43 2.92 21.28 -9.90
C GLU A 43 4.23 21.20 -10.71
N GLU A 44 5.28 20.63 -10.14
CA GLU A 44 6.55 20.44 -10.87
C GLU A 44 6.41 19.45 -12.02
N PHE A 45 5.67 18.36 -11.82
CA PHE A 45 5.40 17.37 -12.87
C PHE A 45 4.72 17.99 -14.09
N LYS A 46 3.84 18.96 -13.90
CA LYS A 46 3.16 19.68 -14.99
C LYS A 46 4.12 20.46 -15.90
N LYS A 47 5.33 20.73 -15.43
CA LYS A 47 6.37 21.42 -16.21
C LYS A 47 7.25 20.45 -17.01
N LEU A 48 7.05 19.14 -16.86
CA LEU A 48 7.84 18.10 -17.48
C LEU A 48 7.57 18.04 -18.98
N ASP A 49 8.63 17.96 -19.78
CA ASP A 49 8.54 17.56 -21.18
C ASP A 49 8.43 16.03 -21.24
N TYR A 50 7.20 15.57 -21.17
CA TYR A 50 6.87 14.14 -21.07
C TYR A 50 7.35 13.34 -22.30
N ASP A 51 7.15 13.88 -23.49
CA ASP A 51 7.55 13.20 -24.72
C ASP A 51 9.09 13.08 -24.83
N ALA A 52 9.81 14.12 -24.42
CA ALA A 52 11.28 14.08 -24.36
C ALA A 52 11.78 13.04 -23.37
N LEU A 53 11.15 12.95 -22.20
CA LEU A 53 11.48 11.92 -21.19
C LEU A 53 11.26 10.52 -21.76
N LYS A 54 10.13 10.25 -22.38
CA LYS A 54 9.86 8.94 -23.01
C LYS A 54 10.86 8.62 -24.10
N LYS A 55 11.26 9.60 -24.88
CA LYS A 55 12.29 9.41 -25.90
C LYS A 55 13.63 9.02 -25.28
N ASP A 56 14.04 9.72 -24.23
CA ASP A 56 15.31 9.41 -23.54
C ASP A 56 15.28 8.02 -22.92
N LEU A 57 14.16 7.63 -22.34
CA LEU A 57 13.97 6.27 -21.83
C LEU A 57 14.03 5.22 -22.93
N ASN A 58 13.40 5.49 -24.07
CA ASN A 58 13.43 4.57 -25.20
C ASN A 58 14.85 4.41 -25.76
N ASP A 59 15.61 5.50 -25.86
CA ASP A 59 17.00 5.47 -26.31
C ASP A 59 17.90 4.69 -25.36
N LEU A 60 17.63 4.79 -24.05
CA LEU A 60 18.37 4.03 -23.03
C LEU A 60 18.23 2.53 -23.20
N MET A 61 17.09 2.05 -23.66
CA MET A 61 16.81 0.61 -23.76
C MET A 61 17.86 -0.17 -24.55
N THR A 62 18.41 0.45 -25.60
CA THR A 62 19.39 -0.19 -26.49
C THR A 62 20.80 0.40 -26.37
N ASP A 63 21.03 1.25 -25.38
CA ASP A 63 22.35 1.83 -25.08
C ASP A 63 23.06 1.01 -24.01
N SER A 64 23.55 -0.16 -24.38
CA SER A 64 24.19 -1.10 -23.46
C SER A 64 25.51 -0.52 -22.91
N GLN A 65 25.64 -0.57 -21.58
CA GLN A 65 26.83 -0.07 -20.87
C GLN A 65 27.78 -1.21 -20.52
N ASP A 66 29.07 -0.98 -20.69
CA ASP A 66 30.09 -1.99 -20.39
C ASP A 66 30.09 -2.43 -18.92
N TRP A 67 29.73 -1.54 -18.00
CA TRP A 67 29.71 -1.86 -16.57
C TRP A 67 28.51 -2.72 -16.16
N TRP A 68 27.47 -2.80 -17.00
CA TRP A 68 26.32 -3.69 -16.84
C TRP A 68 25.66 -3.92 -18.21
N PRO A 69 26.18 -4.88 -18.99
CA PRO A 69 25.69 -5.13 -20.34
C PRO A 69 24.24 -5.61 -20.37
N ALA A 70 23.50 -5.15 -21.38
CA ALA A 70 22.12 -5.56 -21.58
C ALA A 70 22.04 -6.96 -22.19
N ASP A 71 21.17 -7.83 -21.65
CA ASP A 71 20.82 -9.10 -22.28
C ASP A 71 20.19 -8.82 -23.66
N TYR A 72 20.59 -9.55 -24.68
CA TYR A 72 20.08 -9.39 -26.05
C TYR A 72 20.30 -7.96 -26.60
N GLY A 73 21.18 -7.17 -25.98
CA GLY A 73 21.39 -5.77 -26.34
C GLY A 73 20.26 -4.83 -25.98
N HIS A 74 19.33 -5.25 -25.10
CA HIS A 74 18.13 -4.49 -24.77
C HIS A 74 17.83 -4.55 -23.26
N TYR A 75 17.73 -3.39 -22.60
CA TYR A 75 17.43 -3.31 -21.18
C TYR A 75 15.93 -3.44 -20.85
N GLY A 76 15.06 -3.49 -21.84
CA GLY A 76 13.61 -3.53 -21.62
C GLY A 76 13.17 -4.54 -20.56
N PRO A 77 13.56 -5.82 -20.70
CA PRO A 77 13.19 -6.82 -19.70
C PRO A 77 13.67 -6.48 -18.29
N PHE A 78 14.85 -5.92 -18.16
CA PHE A 78 15.42 -5.50 -16.88
C PHE A 78 14.59 -4.40 -16.22
N PHE A 79 14.15 -3.41 -17.00
CA PHE A 79 13.28 -2.34 -16.49
C PHE A 79 11.86 -2.83 -16.22
N ILE A 80 11.33 -3.77 -16.96
CA ILE A 80 10.04 -4.41 -16.65
C ILE A 80 10.11 -5.08 -15.28
N ARG A 81 11.17 -5.85 -15.02
CA ARG A 81 11.37 -6.49 -13.70
C ARG A 81 11.48 -5.44 -12.59
N MET A 82 12.25 -4.39 -12.79
CA MET A 82 12.39 -3.29 -11.83
C MET A 82 11.02 -2.67 -11.49
N THR A 83 10.23 -2.35 -12.50
CA THR A 83 8.91 -1.74 -12.33
C THR A 83 7.94 -2.70 -11.63
N TRP A 84 7.92 -3.96 -12.03
CA TRP A 84 7.12 -4.99 -11.38
C TRP A 84 7.46 -5.10 -9.90
N HIS A 85 8.76 -5.14 -9.57
CA HIS A 85 9.22 -5.27 -8.18
C HIS A 85 9.01 -3.98 -7.37
N ALA A 86 8.95 -2.81 -8.02
CA ALA A 86 8.55 -1.58 -7.35
C ALA A 86 7.06 -1.60 -6.98
N ALA A 87 6.21 -2.04 -7.90
CA ALA A 87 4.76 -2.03 -7.73
C ALA A 87 4.23 -3.25 -6.96
N GLY A 88 4.87 -4.39 -7.11
CA GLY A 88 4.36 -5.68 -6.63
C GLY A 88 4.44 -5.92 -5.13
N THR A 89 4.98 -5.00 -4.38
CA THR A 89 4.95 -5.03 -2.91
C THR A 89 3.60 -4.58 -2.34
N TYR A 90 2.70 -4.09 -3.18
CA TYR A 90 1.37 -3.67 -2.76
C TYR A 90 0.58 -4.81 -2.12
N ARG A 91 -0.12 -4.53 -1.02
CA ARG A 91 -0.99 -5.48 -0.33
C ARG A 91 -2.32 -4.85 0.03
N THR A 92 -3.40 -5.58 -0.22
CA THR A 92 -4.78 -5.10 -0.03
C THR A 92 -5.15 -4.88 1.43
N GLY A 93 -4.54 -5.63 2.35
CA GLY A 93 -4.93 -5.63 3.76
C GLY A 93 -4.79 -4.26 4.43
N ASP A 94 -3.71 -3.54 4.15
CA ASP A 94 -3.47 -2.19 4.67
C ASP A 94 -3.16 -1.16 3.57
N GLY A 95 -3.13 -1.58 2.31
CA GLY A 95 -2.83 -0.70 1.18
C GLY A 95 -1.38 -0.28 1.06
N ARG A 96 -0.51 -0.75 1.93
CA ARG A 96 0.92 -0.40 1.95
C ARG A 96 1.68 -1.16 0.86
N GLY A 97 2.93 -0.77 0.66
CA GLY A 97 3.73 -1.24 -0.46
C GLY A 97 3.39 -0.48 -1.74
N GLY A 98 3.73 -1.09 -2.87
CA GLY A 98 3.49 -0.48 -4.17
C GLY A 98 4.57 0.49 -4.63
N GLY A 99 4.39 1.02 -5.83
CA GLY A 99 5.36 1.91 -6.47
C GLY A 99 5.19 3.39 -6.18
N GLY A 100 4.26 3.74 -5.28
CA GLY A 100 3.81 5.13 -5.09
C GLY A 100 4.81 6.09 -4.46
N THR A 101 5.90 5.59 -3.86
CA THR A 101 6.85 6.41 -3.10
C THR A 101 8.31 6.26 -3.53
N GLY A 102 8.60 5.34 -4.45
CA GLY A 102 9.97 5.05 -4.84
C GLY A 102 10.79 4.35 -3.75
N ASN A 103 10.13 3.62 -2.86
CA ASN A 103 10.73 2.97 -1.69
C ASN A 103 11.70 1.83 -2.04
N GLN A 104 11.71 1.34 -3.27
CA GLN A 104 12.69 0.35 -3.73
C GLN A 104 14.13 0.83 -3.58
N ARG A 105 14.35 2.15 -3.51
CA ARG A 105 15.67 2.75 -3.30
C ARG A 105 16.23 2.53 -1.90
N PHE A 106 15.38 2.19 -0.94
CA PHE A 106 15.71 2.14 0.49
C PHE A 106 15.67 0.72 1.05
N ALA A 107 16.37 0.51 2.17
CA ALA A 107 16.22 -0.71 2.95
C ALA A 107 14.75 -0.85 3.44
N PRO A 108 14.24 -2.08 3.63
CA PRO A 108 14.91 -3.35 3.32
C PRO A 108 14.81 -3.74 1.84
N LEU A 109 13.97 -3.07 1.07
CA LEU A 109 13.61 -3.47 -0.30
C LEU A 109 14.82 -3.53 -1.25
N ASN A 110 15.71 -2.55 -1.16
CA ASN A 110 16.90 -2.52 -2.03
C ASN A 110 17.84 -3.70 -1.78
N SER A 111 17.69 -4.37 -0.65
CA SER A 111 18.58 -5.47 -0.22
C SER A 111 17.88 -6.82 -0.10
N TRP A 112 16.64 -6.93 -0.53
CA TRP A 112 15.98 -8.22 -0.66
C TRP A 112 16.58 -9.02 -1.82
N PRO A 113 16.86 -10.32 -1.66
CA PRO A 113 17.35 -11.16 -2.77
C PRO A 113 16.47 -11.15 -4.01
N ASP A 114 15.16 -11.03 -3.87
CA ASP A 114 14.24 -10.87 -5.00
C ASP A 114 14.56 -9.63 -5.85
N ASN A 115 15.14 -8.62 -5.26
CA ASN A 115 15.54 -7.38 -5.90
C ASN A 115 17.01 -7.40 -6.35
N GLY A 116 17.60 -8.58 -6.42
CA GLY A 116 18.98 -8.77 -6.86
C GLY A 116 19.27 -8.06 -8.17
N ASN A 117 20.35 -7.31 -8.20
CA ASN A 117 20.84 -6.53 -9.35
C ASN A 117 19.96 -5.34 -9.77
N LEU A 118 18.82 -5.06 -9.12
CA LEU A 118 18.00 -3.90 -9.45
C LEU A 118 18.66 -2.57 -9.06
N ASP A 119 19.65 -2.59 -8.18
CA ASP A 119 20.53 -1.45 -7.93
C ASP A 119 21.17 -0.93 -9.23
N LYS A 120 21.56 -1.82 -10.15
CA LYS A 120 22.10 -1.44 -11.46
C LYS A 120 21.01 -0.83 -12.34
N ALA A 121 19.80 -1.36 -12.32
CA ALA A 121 18.68 -0.78 -13.08
C ALA A 121 18.42 0.67 -12.68
N ARG A 122 18.35 0.94 -11.39
CA ARG A 122 18.17 2.31 -10.90
C ARG A 122 19.34 3.22 -11.26
N ARG A 123 20.56 2.69 -11.23
CA ARG A 123 21.76 3.46 -11.60
C ARG A 123 21.78 3.80 -13.09
N LEU A 124 21.29 2.91 -13.97
CA LEU A 124 21.13 3.18 -15.39
C LEU A 124 20.17 4.37 -15.64
N LEU A 125 19.19 4.56 -14.76
CA LEU A 125 18.24 5.66 -14.88
C LEU A 125 18.77 7.00 -14.36
N TRP A 126 19.85 7.00 -13.58
CA TRP A 126 20.33 8.23 -12.94
C TRP A 126 20.61 9.37 -13.92
N PRO A 127 21.28 9.18 -15.07
CA PRO A 127 21.49 10.27 -16.01
C PRO A 127 20.20 10.95 -16.48
N ILE A 128 19.13 10.17 -16.65
CA ILE A 128 17.80 10.68 -17.02
C ILE A 128 17.19 11.44 -15.85
N LYS A 129 17.20 10.87 -14.64
CA LYS A 129 16.74 11.54 -13.43
C LYS A 129 17.48 12.86 -13.22
N GLN A 130 18.79 12.86 -13.41
CA GLN A 130 19.62 14.05 -13.31
C GLN A 130 19.19 15.12 -14.32
N LYS A 131 18.90 14.75 -15.56
CA LYS A 131 18.51 15.68 -16.62
C LYS A 131 17.16 16.36 -16.33
N TYR A 132 16.18 15.60 -15.87
CA TYR A 132 14.81 16.12 -15.63
C TYR A 132 14.63 16.65 -14.21
N GLY A 133 15.49 16.27 -13.28
CA GLY A 133 15.51 16.77 -11.91
C GLY A 133 14.20 16.57 -11.17
N ASN A 134 13.72 17.64 -10.53
CA ASN A 134 12.54 17.60 -9.68
C ASN A 134 11.21 17.56 -10.43
N LYS A 135 11.24 17.62 -11.76
CA LYS A 135 10.04 17.49 -12.59
C LYS A 135 9.55 16.06 -12.74
N ILE A 136 10.40 15.10 -12.41
CA ILE A 136 10.06 13.68 -12.34
C ILE A 136 10.59 13.10 -11.04
N SER A 137 9.71 12.49 -10.24
CA SER A 137 10.11 11.75 -9.05
C SER A 137 10.75 10.42 -9.43
N TRP A 138 11.53 9.84 -8.51
CA TRP A 138 11.97 8.47 -8.67
C TRP A 138 10.80 7.50 -8.75
N ALA A 139 9.76 7.73 -7.95
CA ALA A 139 8.56 6.89 -7.97
C ALA A 139 7.95 6.85 -9.38
N ASP A 140 7.68 8.00 -9.98
CA ASP A 140 7.13 8.06 -11.33
C ASP A 140 8.10 7.51 -12.38
N LEU A 141 9.39 7.78 -12.25
CA LEU A 141 10.40 7.31 -13.22
C LEU A 141 10.53 5.79 -13.21
N LEU A 142 10.56 5.17 -12.03
CA LEU A 142 10.63 3.71 -11.90
C LEU A 142 9.42 3.03 -12.56
N ILE A 143 8.25 3.63 -12.46
CA ILE A 143 7.02 3.09 -13.06
C ILE A 143 6.97 3.35 -14.58
N LEU A 144 7.26 4.58 -14.99
CA LEU A 144 7.23 4.94 -16.41
C LEU A 144 8.25 4.13 -17.24
N ALA A 145 9.41 3.85 -16.67
CA ALA A 145 10.44 3.06 -17.34
C ALA A 145 9.92 1.67 -17.79
N GLY A 146 9.10 1.04 -16.96
CA GLY A 146 8.47 -0.24 -17.32
C GLY A 146 7.50 -0.13 -18.49
N ASN A 147 6.72 0.92 -18.55
CA ASN A 147 5.82 1.19 -19.68
C ASN A 147 6.61 1.41 -20.97
N VAL A 148 7.63 2.27 -20.93
CA VAL A 148 8.46 2.54 -22.11
C VAL A 148 9.18 1.27 -22.56
N ALA A 149 9.63 0.44 -21.63
CA ALA A 149 10.26 -0.84 -21.94
C ALA A 149 9.32 -1.74 -22.75
N ILE A 150 8.08 -1.92 -22.28
CA ILE A 150 7.07 -2.72 -22.98
C ILE A 150 6.80 -2.17 -24.38
N GLU A 151 6.58 -0.85 -24.49
CA GLU A 151 6.31 -0.19 -25.78
C GLU A 151 7.48 -0.32 -26.75
N SER A 152 8.72 -0.21 -26.25
CA SER A 152 9.94 -0.33 -27.08
C SER A 152 10.11 -1.73 -27.66
N MET A 153 9.48 -2.73 -27.08
CA MET A 153 9.52 -4.12 -27.54
C MET A 153 8.22 -4.54 -28.24
N GLY A 154 7.39 -3.57 -28.66
CA GLY A 154 6.18 -3.82 -29.43
C GLY A 154 4.95 -4.19 -28.60
N GLY A 155 5.04 -4.16 -27.29
CA GLY A 155 3.91 -4.41 -26.41
C GLY A 155 2.98 -3.20 -26.29
N LYS A 156 1.73 -3.48 -25.99
CA LYS A 156 0.71 -2.46 -25.75
C LYS A 156 0.65 -2.13 -24.27
N THR A 157 0.58 -0.83 -23.93
CA THR A 157 0.26 -0.37 -22.59
C THR A 157 -1.10 0.30 -22.58
N PHE A 158 -1.75 0.28 -21.42
CA PHE A 158 -3.08 0.91 -21.28
C PHE A 158 -2.97 2.42 -21.07
N GLY A 159 -1.90 2.88 -20.45
CA GLY A 159 -1.63 4.28 -20.17
C GLY A 159 -0.71 4.47 -18.98
N PHE A 160 -0.61 5.73 -18.54
CA PHE A 160 0.22 6.12 -17.41
C PHE A 160 -0.34 7.36 -16.73
N GLY A 161 -0.45 7.32 -15.42
CA GLY A 161 -0.71 8.48 -14.58
C GLY A 161 0.49 8.79 -13.72
N GLY A 162 0.96 10.03 -13.75
CA GLY A 162 2.00 10.54 -12.86
C GLY A 162 1.42 11.19 -11.62
N GLY A 163 2.31 11.69 -10.75
CA GLY A 163 1.93 12.39 -9.53
C GLY A 163 2.30 11.64 -8.26
N ARG A 164 3.23 10.69 -8.33
CA ARG A 164 3.75 9.96 -7.17
C ARG A 164 4.90 10.76 -6.54
N PRO A 165 4.71 11.36 -5.36
CA PRO A 165 5.82 12.08 -4.71
C PRO A 165 6.82 11.09 -4.12
N ASP A 166 8.09 11.50 -4.07
CA ASP A 166 9.14 10.71 -3.43
C ASP A 166 9.12 10.84 -1.91
N ILE A 167 9.59 9.79 -1.25
CA ILE A 167 9.97 9.80 0.16
C ILE A 167 11.50 9.85 0.26
N TRP A 168 12.01 10.17 1.46
CA TRP A 168 13.42 10.44 1.70
C TRP A 168 14.04 9.56 2.77
N ALA A 169 13.32 8.53 3.22
CA ALA A 169 13.75 7.58 4.22
C ALA A 169 13.03 6.24 4.03
N PRO A 170 13.57 5.14 4.55
CA PRO A 170 12.87 3.85 4.55
C PRO A 170 11.49 3.95 5.20
N GLU A 171 10.54 3.20 4.69
CA GLU A 171 9.22 3.07 5.31
C GLU A 171 9.22 1.95 6.35
N GLU A 172 8.93 2.30 7.61
CA GLU A 172 8.87 1.31 8.70
C GLU A 172 7.66 0.38 8.56
N ASP A 173 6.58 0.87 7.97
CA ASP A 173 5.32 0.16 7.83
C ASP A 173 5.32 -0.91 6.74
N ILE A 174 6.39 -1.04 5.96
CA ILE A 174 6.57 -2.16 5.04
C ILE A 174 7.41 -3.30 5.63
N ASP A 175 8.07 -3.05 6.75
CA ASP A 175 8.78 -4.07 7.53
C ASP A 175 7.79 -4.73 8.50
N TRP A 176 7.35 -5.94 8.15
CA TRP A 176 6.30 -6.66 8.88
C TRP A 176 6.89 -7.61 9.92
N GLY A 177 7.78 -7.14 10.73
CA GLY A 177 8.49 -7.93 11.74
C GLY A 177 9.89 -8.32 11.31
N ALA A 178 10.43 -9.38 11.89
CA ALA A 178 11.76 -9.85 11.51
C ALA A 178 11.73 -10.38 10.07
N GLU A 179 12.48 -9.75 9.18
CA GLU A 179 12.54 -10.08 7.77
C GLU A 179 12.72 -11.59 7.53
N LYS A 180 13.60 -12.21 8.30
CA LYS A 180 13.86 -13.64 8.24
C LYS A 180 12.61 -14.50 8.49
N GLU A 181 11.69 -14.02 9.31
CA GLU A 181 10.53 -14.79 9.74
C GLU A 181 9.36 -14.73 8.75
N TRP A 182 9.27 -13.66 7.94
CA TRP A 182 8.15 -13.49 7.04
C TRP A 182 8.48 -13.51 5.56
N LEU A 183 9.74 -13.77 5.21
CA LEU A 183 10.16 -13.93 3.83
C LEU A 183 10.11 -15.41 3.37
N ALA A 184 10.05 -15.61 2.07
CA ALA A 184 10.03 -16.94 1.43
C ALA A 184 8.90 -17.82 1.97
N ASN A 185 9.18 -19.08 2.17
CA ASN A 185 8.22 -20.06 2.68
C ASN A 185 7.90 -19.90 4.16
N GLU A 186 8.75 -19.23 4.93
CA GLU A 186 8.60 -19.03 6.38
C GLU A 186 7.42 -18.11 6.72
N ARG A 187 6.94 -17.30 5.77
CA ARG A 187 5.78 -16.43 5.97
C ARG A 187 4.45 -17.17 6.10
N TYR A 188 4.40 -18.43 5.69
CA TYR A 188 3.19 -19.26 5.78
C TYR A 188 3.12 -19.98 7.10
N SER A 189 1.90 -20.21 7.60
CA SER A 189 1.63 -21.04 8.78
C SER A 189 0.57 -22.08 8.46
N GLY A 190 0.51 -23.16 9.27
CA GLY A 190 -0.48 -24.21 9.10
C GLY A 190 -0.46 -24.84 7.70
N GLU A 191 -1.61 -24.88 7.04
CA GLU A 191 -1.77 -25.37 5.67
C GLU A 191 -1.47 -24.27 4.63
N ARG A 192 -0.41 -23.52 4.83
CA ARG A 192 0.04 -22.38 4.01
C ARG A 192 -0.86 -21.15 4.12
N ASP A 193 -1.35 -20.91 5.32
CA ASP A 193 -2.05 -19.67 5.62
C ASP A 193 -1.06 -18.51 5.63
N LEU A 194 -1.44 -17.42 4.98
CA LEU A 194 -0.65 -16.21 4.89
C LEU A 194 -1.24 -15.15 5.82
N ALA A 195 -0.45 -14.69 6.79
CA ALA A 195 -0.89 -13.63 7.69
C ALA A 195 -1.26 -12.37 6.92
N ASN A 196 -2.39 -11.76 7.29
CA ASN A 196 -2.76 -10.47 6.76
C ASN A 196 -1.97 -9.39 7.52
N PRO A 197 -1.35 -8.38 6.88
CA PRO A 197 -1.53 -7.97 5.47
C PRO A 197 -0.49 -8.50 4.47
N LEU A 198 0.35 -9.47 4.83
CA LEU A 198 1.45 -9.93 3.97
C LEU A 198 1.02 -10.29 2.54
N GLY A 199 1.87 -9.95 1.58
CA GLY A 199 1.67 -10.24 0.18
C GLY A 199 2.94 -10.64 -0.55
N ALA A 200 4.06 -9.94 -0.32
CA ALA A 200 5.33 -10.18 -1.02
C ALA A 200 6.21 -11.22 -0.33
N VAL A 201 7.06 -11.88 -1.10
CA VAL A 201 8.11 -12.79 -0.62
C VAL A 201 9.45 -12.45 -1.22
N GLN A 202 10.49 -13.03 -0.64
CA GLN A 202 11.87 -12.82 -1.05
C GLN A 202 12.32 -13.68 -2.24
N MET A 203 11.65 -14.73 -2.58
CA MET A 203 12.13 -15.73 -3.54
C MET A 203 11.92 -15.33 -4.99
N GLY A 204 12.88 -15.55 -5.84
CA GLY A 204 13.01 -15.36 -7.27
C GLY A 204 11.90 -14.64 -8.06
N LEU A 205 10.64 -14.96 -7.82
CA LEU A 205 9.49 -14.11 -8.09
C LEU A 205 9.12 -13.42 -6.78
N ILE A 206 8.77 -12.15 -6.84
CA ILE A 206 8.51 -11.36 -5.64
C ILE A 206 7.36 -11.91 -4.78
N TYR A 207 6.56 -12.81 -5.29
CA TYR A 207 5.32 -13.28 -4.65
C TYR A 207 5.33 -14.73 -4.21
N VAL A 208 6.01 -15.59 -4.94
CA VAL A 208 6.02 -17.04 -4.67
C VAL A 208 7.40 -17.64 -4.92
N ASN A 209 7.64 -18.81 -4.32
CA ASN A 209 8.82 -19.60 -4.67
C ASN A 209 8.65 -20.19 -6.07
N PRO A 210 9.48 -19.81 -7.05
CA PRO A 210 9.33 -20.31 -8.41
C PRO A 210 9.52 -21.81 -8.57
N GLN A 211 10.18 -22.46 -7.63
CA GLN A 211 10.33 -23.92 -7.62
C GLN A 211 9.11 -24.66 -7.09
N GLY A 212 8.13 -23.94 -6.56
CA GLY A 212 6.97 -24.50 -5.88
C GLY A 212 7.04 -24.33 -4.36
N PRO A 213 5.96 -24.68 -3.64
CA PRO A 213 5.92 -24.57 -2.19
C PRO A 213 7.05 -25.37 -1.54
N ASP A 214 7.82 -24.71 -0.68
CA ASP A 214 8.99 -25.30 0.03
C ASP A 214 10.05 -25.86 -0.92
N GLY A 215 10.07 -25.41 -2.18
CA GLY A 215 10.97 -25.91 -3.20
C GLY A 215 10.53 -27.22 -3.86
N ASP A 216 9.35 -27.71 -3.56
CA ASP A 216 8.78 -28.91 -4.18
C ASP A 216 8.21 -28.53 -5.57
N PRO A 217 8.71 -29.16 -6.66
CA PRO A 217 8.29 -28.80 -8.02
C PRO A 217 6.94 -29.39 -8.42
N ASP A 218 5.90 -29.04 -7.67
CA ASP A 218 4.52 -29.40 -7.90
C ASP A 218 3.75 -28.20 -8.47
N PRO A 219 3.40 -28.20 -9.80
CA PRO A 219 2.72 -27.09 -10.41
C PRO A 219 1.37 -26.73 -9.83
N VAL A 220 0.58 -27.72 -9.42
CA VAL A 220 -0.75 -27.49 -8.85
C VAL A 220 -0.63 -26.82 -7.47
N ALA A 221 0.29 -27.31 -6.64
CA ALA A 221 0.57 -26.70 -5.34
C ALA A 221 1.11 -25.27 -5.50
N SER A 222 2.00 -25.03 -6.48
CA SER A 222 2.50 -23.70 -6.81
C SER A 222 1.35 -22.76 -7.21
N GLY A 223 0.38 -23.23 -7.98
CA GLY A 223 -0.77 -22.45 -8.40
C GLY A 223 -1.60 -21.93 -7.24
N LYS A 224 -1.69 -22.66 -6.14
CA LYS A 224 -2.38 -22.21 -4.92
C LYS A 224 -1.66 -21.03 -4.28
N ASP A 225 -0.34 -21.10 -4.17
CA ASP A 225 0.47 -20.01 -3.62
C ASP A 225 0.41 -18.77 -4.52
N VAL A 226 0.47 -18.96 -5.83
CA VAL A 226 0.33 -17.88 -6.82
C VAL A 226 -1.02 -17.17 -6.63
N ARG A 227 -2.10 -17.94 -6.57
CA ARG A 227 -3.46 -17.38 -6.43
C ARG A 227 -3.61 -16.58 -5.14
N GLU A 228 -3.17 -17.14 -4.02
CA GLU A 228 -3.26 -16.45 -2.73
C GLU A 228 -2.47 -15.16 -2.72
N THR A 229 -1.24 -15.18 -3.21
CA THR A 229 -0.37 -14.01 -3.24
C THR A 229 -0.88 -12.92 -4.17
N PHE A 230 -1.27 -13.29 -5.40
CA PHE A 230 -1.81 -12.32 -6.35
C PHE A 230 -3.14 -11.73 -5.87
N ARG A 231 -3.98 -12.52 -5.20
CA ARG A 231 -5.20 -12.02 -4.58
C ARG A 231 -4.89 -10.92 -3.55
N ARG A 232 -3.82 -11.10 -2.76
CA ARG A 232 -3.34 -10.09 -1.78
C ARG A 232 -2.85 -8.82 -2.44
N MET A 233 -2.55 -8.87 -3.73
CA MET A 233 -2.19 -7.72 -4.55
C MET A 233 -3.36 -7.15 -5.34
N ALA A 234 -4.57 -7.56 -5.05
CA ALA A 234 -5.82 -7.18 -5.73
C ALA A 234 -6.02 -7.80 -7.11
N MET A 235 -5.31 -8.87 -7.46
CA MET A 235 -5.40 -9.51 -8.77
C MET A 235 -6.29 -10.75 -8.73
N ASN A 236 -7.25 -10.84 -9.65
CA ASN A 236 -8.04 -12.04 -9.88
C ASN A 236 -7.26 -13.04 -10.76
N ASP A 237 -7.86 -14.20 -11.05
CA ASP A 237 -7.19 -15.25 -11.83
C ASP A 237 -6.84 -14.80 -13.25
N GLU A 238 -7.72 -14.07 -13.92
CA GLU A 238 -7.46 -13.57 -15.27
C GLU A 238 -6.30 -12.56 -15.30
N GLU A 239 -6.30 -11.63 -14.36
CA GLU A 239 -5.21 -10.66 -14.19
C GLU A 239 -3.90 -11.35 -13.85
N THR A 240 -3.95 -12.37 -13.01
CA THR A 240 -2.77 -13.16 -12.62
C THR A 240 -2.14 -13.86 -13.83
N VAL A 241 -2.94 -14.58 -14.61
CA VAL A 241 -2.44 -15.25 -15.83
C VAL A 241 -1.87 -14.24 -16.81
N ALA A 242 -2.59 -13.13 -17.04
CA ALA A 242 -2.13 -12.07 -17.94
C ALA A 242 -0.78 -11.49 -17.52
N LEU A 243 -0.62 -11.22 -16.21
CA LEU A 243 0.62 -10.65 -15.67
C LEU A 243 1.79 -11.63 -15.74
N VAL A 244 1.58 -12.88 -15.37
CA VAL A 244 2.63 -13.91 -15.40
C VAL A 244 3.08 -14.14 -16.86
N ALA A 245 2.15 -14.43 -17.75
CA ALA A 245 2.46 -14.72 -19.14
C ALA A 245 3.00 -13.50 -19.88
N GLY A 246 2.43 -12.33 -19.66
CA GLY A 246 2.86 -11.09 -20.30
C GLY A 246 4.24 -10.65 -19.84
N GLY A 247 4.50 -10.73 -18.53
CA GLY A 247 5.82 -10.40 -17.97
C GLY A 247 6.90 -11.35 -18.46
N HIS A 248 6.63 -12.64 -18.42
CA HIS A 248 7.57 -13.69 -18.86
C HIS A 248 7.70 -13.82 -20.38
N THR A 249 6.90 -13.11 -21.16
CA THR A 249 7.14 -12.94 -22.59
C THR A 249 8.52 -12.32 -22.85
N PHE A 250 8.99 -11.50 -21.92
CA PHE A 250 10.22 -10.74 -22.02
C PHE A 250 11.33 -11.28 -21.13
N GLY A 251 12.56 -11.22 -21.65
CA GLY A 251 13.76 -11.43 -20.88
C GLY A 251 14.09 -12.87 -20.53
N LYS A 252 14.94 -13.00 -19.53
CA LYS A 252 15.45 -14.28 -19.05
C LYS A 252 15.69 -14.26 -17.56
N GLY A 253 15.69 -15.44 -16.95
CA GLY A 253 16.23 -15.65 -15.60
C GLY A 253 17.77 -15.74 -15.65
N HIS A 254 18.42 -15.52 -14.50
CA HIS A 254 19.88 -15.49 -14.38
C HIS A 254 20.33 -16.48 -13.30
N GLY A 255 20.95 -17.54 -13.72
CA GLY A 255 21.46 -18.61 -12.87
C GLY A 255 22.72 -19.23 -13.42
N ALA A 256 23.65 -18.42 -13.90
CA ALA A 256 24.87 -18.86 -14.60
C ALA A 256 25.83 -19.66 -13.72
N GLY A 257 25.75 -19.59 -12.41
CA GLY A 257 26.60 -20.31 -11.46
C GLY A 257 25.99 -20.40 -10.09
N ALA A 258 26.71 -20.99 -9.15
CA ALA A 258 26.28 -21.15 -7.76
C ALA A 258 26.06 -19.80 -7.06
N GLU A 259 25.05 -19.75 -6.19
CA GLU A 259 24.74 -18.54 -5.43
C GLU A 259 25.88 -18.07 -4.53
N ASP A 260 26.77 -18.97 -4.12
CA ASP A 260 27.94 -18.66 -3.29
C ASP A 260 28.87 -17.63 -3.92
N TYR A 261 28.82 -17.46 -5.23
CA TYR A 261 29.60 -16.43 -5.93
C TYR A 261 29.04 -15.02 -5.75
N VAL A 262 27.80 -14.88 -5.31
CA VAL A 262 27.15 -13.57 -5.12
C VAL A 262 27.56 -13.01 -3.76
N GLN A 263 28.07 -11.78 -3.78
CA GLN A 263 28.48 -11.06 -2.57
C GLN A 263 27.28 -10.39 -1.90
N VAL A 264 27.58 -9.60 -0.87
CA VAL A 264 26.58 -8.97 -0.04
C VAL A 264 25.65 -8.01 -0.82
N GLU A 265 24.48 -7.80 -0.28
CA GLU A 265 23.48 -6.86 -0.77
C GLU A 265 23.95 -5.40 -0.64
N PRO A 266 23.24 -4.43 -1.28
CA PRO A 266 23.66 -3.02 -1.26
C PRO A 266 23.85 -2.41 0.12
N GLU A 267 22.97 -2.72 1.08
CA GLU A 267 23.10 -2.15 2.45
C GLU A 267 24.28 -2.74 3.23
N GLY A 268 24.66 -3.96 2.93
CA GLY A 268 25.81 -4.62 3.55
C GLY A 268 27.13 -4.44 2.81
N ALA A 269 27.11 -3.80 1.63
CA ALA A 269 28.30 -3.65 0.80
C ALA A 269 29.27 -2.58 1.35
N PRO A 270 30.59 -2.70 1.06
CA PRO A 270 31.56 -1.69 1.44
C PRO A 270 31.27 -0.31 0.84
N LEU A 271 31.71 0.76 1.50
CA LEU A 271 31.46 2.14 1.08
C LEU A 271 31.94 2.43 -0.33
N GLU A 272 33.08 1.86 -0.72
CA GLU A 272 33.66 2.05 -2.06
C GLU A 272 32.79 1.50 -3.18
N ASN A 273 31.84 0.63 -2.87
CA ASN A 273 30.89 0.11 -3.87
C ASN A 273 29.78 1.11 -4.19
N MET A 274 29.69 2.21 -3.48
CA MET A 274 28.80 3.34 -3.77
C MET A 274 27.33 2.94 -3.92
N GLY A 275 26.88 2.01 -3.08
CA GLY A 275 25.49 1.54 -3.07
C GLY A 275 25.20 0.37 -4.01
N PHE A 276 26.20 -0.17 -4.70
CA PHE A 276 26.06 -1.42 -5.44
C PHE A 276 26.29 -2.62 -4.53
N GLY A 277 25.45 -3.62 -4.67
CA GLY A 277 25.60 -4.92 -4.03
C GLY A 277 25.48 -6.05 -5.03
N TRP A 278 25.35 -7.27 -4.51
CA TRP A 278 25.24 -8.50 -5.30
C TRP A 278 26.31 -8.66 -6.37
N GLN A 279 27.49 -8.09 -6.16
CA GLN A 279 28.62 -8.31 -7.03
C GLN A 279 28.94 -9.80 -7.05
N SER A 280 29.24 -10.34 -8.24
CA SER A 280 29.50 -11.77 -8.39
C SER A 280 30.95 -12.00 -8.79
N SER A 281 31.58 -12.98 -8.15
CA SER A 281 32.92 -13.46 -8.51
C SER A 281 32.90 -14.54 -9.59
N HIS A 282 31.71 -14.93 -10.09
CA HIS A 282 31.58 -15.91 -11.15
C HIS A 282 31.94 -15.29 -12.52
N ALA A 283 33.05 -15.74 -13.10
CA ALA A 283 33.57 -15.25 -14.37
C ALA A 283 33.58 -13.70 -14.42
N SER A 284 32.88 -13.08 -15.37
CA SER A 284 32.82 -11.61 -15.45
C SER A 284 31.90 -10.98 -14.41
N GLY A 285 31.02 -11.74 -13.79
CA GLY A 285 30.01 -11.27 -12.82
C GLY A 285 28.85 -10.50 -13.41
N MET A 286 28.78 -10.40 -14.72
CA MET A 286 27.74 -9.63 -15.45
C MET A 286 27.46 -10.27 -16.82
N GLY A 287 26.50 -9.76 -17.55
CA GLY A 287 26.12 -10.34 -18.85
C GLY A 287 25.63 -11.77 -18.67
N SER A 288 26.14 -12.68 -19.51
CA SER A 288 25.80 -14.12 -19.44
C SER A 288 26.29 -14.80 -18.16
N ASP A 289 27.17 -14.17 -17.41
CA ASP A 289 27.70 -14.70 -16.13
C ASP A 289 26.89 -14.22 -14.91
N THR A 290 25.79 -13.52 -15.14
CA THR A 290 24.94 -12.95 -14.08
C THR A 290 24.25 -14.06 -13.29
N ILE A 291 24.21 -13.87 -11.95
CA ILE A 291 23.44 -14.70 -11.03
C ILE A 291 22.49 -13.76 -10.29
N THR A 292 21.19 -14.02 -10.40
CA THR A 292 20.16 -13.28 -9.66
C THR A 292 19.28 -14.25 -8.89
N SER A 293 18.38 -14.95 -9.58
CA SER A 293 17.43 -15.89 -8.98
C SER A 293 17.90 -17.35 -8.97
N GLY A 294 18.90 -17.66 -9.78
CA GLY A 294 19.36 -19.03 -9.99
C GLY A 294 18.57 -19.79 -11.07
N PHE A 295 17.52 -19.21 -11.64
CA PHE A 295 16.73 -19.76 -12.72
C PHE A 295 17.33 -19.29 -14.05
N GLU A 296 17.89 -20.19 -14.82
CA GLU A 296 18.62 -19.84 -16.05
C GLU A 296 17.77 -20.07 -17.29
N GLY A 297 17.64 -19.07 -18.14
CA GLY A 297 17.02 -19.17 -19.45
C GLY A 297 15.90 -18.16 -19.67
N ALA A 298 15.52 -18.00 -20.95
CA ALA A 298 14.36 -17.22 -21.37
C ALA A 298 13.12 -18.11 -21.42
N TRP A 299 11.95 -17.49 -21.37
CA TRP A 299 10.66 -18.21 -21.48
C TRP A 299 10.19 -18.35 -22.92
N THR A 300 10.65 -17.46 -23.81
CA THR A 300 10.17 -17.38 -25.19
C THR A 300 11.32 -17.36 -26.20
N ALA A 301 10.99 -17.60 -27.46
CA ALA A 301 11.95 -17.55 -28.54
C ALA A 301 12.40 -16.12 -28.89
N ASN A 302 11.60 -15.12 -28.56
CA ASN A 302 11.88 -13.71 -28.85
C ASN A 302 11.79 -12.86 -27.57
N PRO A 303 12.83 -12.90 -26.72
CA PRO A 303 12.75 -12.31 -25.36
C PRO A 303 12.69 -10.78 -25.31
N THR A 304 12.89 -10.09 -26.42
CA THR A 304 12.81 -8.63 -26.51
C THR A 304 11.70 -8.15 -27.45
N GLU A 305 10.69 -9.01 -27.67
CA GLU A 305 9.62 -8.71 -28.59
C GLU A 305 8.29 -9.25 -28.02
N TRP A 306 7.22 -8.44 -28.05
CA TRP A 306 5.89 -8.91 -27.68
C TRP A 306 5.36 -9.87 -28.74
N ASP A 307 5.01 -11.06 -28.33
CA ASP A 307 4.27 -12.05 -29.14
C ASP A 307 3.50 -13.00 -28.23
N ASN A 308 2.89 -14.03 -28.81
CA ASN A 308 2.15 -15.04 -28.04
C ASN A 308 3.01 -16.28 -27.73
N GLY A 309 4.31 -16.15 -27.84
CA GLY A 309 5.28 -17.26 -27.72
C GLY A 309 5.25 -17.97 -26.38
N TYR A 310 4.91 -17.27 -25.29
CA TYR A 310 4.81 -17.90 -23.97
C TYR A 310 3.81 -19.07 -23.99
N PHE A 311 2.60 -18.83 -24.45
CA PHE A 311 1.56 -19.87 -24.52
C PHE A 311 1.83 -20.88 -25.64
N ASP A 312 2.36 -20.45 -26.78
CA ASP A 312 2.70 -21.35 -27.89
C ASP A 312 3.68 -22.42 -27.41
N ILE A 313 4.70 -22.04 -26.66
CA ILE A 313 5.69 -22.97 -26.12
C ILE A 313 5.10 -23.77 -24.95
N LEU A 314 4.40 -23.12 -24.02
CA LEU A 314 3.84 -23.80 -22.85
C LEU A 314 2.91 -24.95 -23.23
N PHE A 315 2.05 -24.76 -24.22
CA PHE A 315 1.09 -25.76 -24.68
C PHE A 315 1.62 -26.63 -25.84
N GLY A 316 2.72 -26.22 -26.48
CA GLY A 316 3.25 -26.90 -27.65
C GLY A 316 4.12 -28.12 -27.35
N TYR A 317 4.49 -28.34 -26.09
CA TYR A 317 5.47 -29.35 -25.71
C TYR A 317 5.04 -30.13 -24.47
N GLU A 318 5.63 -31.33 -24.30
CA GLU A 318 5.73 -31.99 -22.99
C GLU A 318 7.00 -31.47 -22.28
N TRP A 319 7.01 -31.54 -20.95
CA TRP A 319 8.02 -30.87 -20.14
C TRP A 319 8.72 -31.82 -19.17
N GLU A 320 10.02 -31.58 -18.93
CA GLU A 320 10.83 -32.31 -17.97
C GLU A 320 11.58 -31.36 -17.04
N LYS A 321 11.82 -31.81 -15.83
CA LYS A 321 12.60 -31.05 -14.82
C LYS A 321 14.07 -31.10 -15.16
N VAL A 322 14.75 -29.96 -15.02
CA VAL A 322 16.19 -29.79 -15.28
C VAL A 322 16.79 -28.93 -14.16
N GLU A 323 18.00 -29.24 -13.76
CA GLU A 323 18.74 -28.43 -12.81
C GLU A 323 19.59 -27.39 -13.53
N THR A 324 19.53 -26.13 -13.07
CA THR A 324 20.35 -25.03 -13.60
C THR A 324 21.78 -25.09 -13.06
N PRO A 325 22.74 -24.35 -13.64
CA PRO A 325 24.08 -24.25 -13.07
C PRO A 325 24.10 -23.73 -11.63
N ALA A 326 23.09 -22.96 -11.20
CA ALA A 326 22.92 -22.49 -9.83
C ALA A 326 22.26 -23.52 -8.90
N GLY A 327 21.84 -24.68 -9.43
CA GLY A 327 21.22 -25.75 -8.63
C GLY A 327 19.71 -25.61 -8.43
N LYS A 328 19.05 -24.73 -9.19
CA LYS A 328 17.59 -24.57 -9.12
C LYS A 328 16.89 -25.46 -10.15
N ILE A 329 15.67 -25.88 -9.84
CA ILE A 329 14.84 -26.68 -10.75
C ILE A 329 14.04 -25.79 -11.66
N VAL A 330 14.20 -26.02 -12.97
CA VAL A 330 13.36 -25.43 -14.01
C VAL A 330 12.80 -26.55 -14.89
N TRP A 331 11.92 -26.21 -15.81
CA TRP A 331 11.30 -27.15 -16.74
C TRP A 331 11.76 -26.80 -18.16
N HIS A 332 12.23 -27.82 -18.91
CA HIS A 332 12.57 -27.70 -20.32
C HIS A 332 11.59 -28.48 -21.18
N ALA A 333 11.31 -27.93 -22.36
CA ALA A 333 10.50 -28.62 -23.35
C ALA A 333 11.24 -29.86 -23.87
N ILE A 334 10.55 -30.98 -23.99
CA ILE A 334 11.11 -32.22 -24.56
C ILE A 334 11.11 -32.10 -26.09
N ASP A 335 12.24 -32.39 -26.72
CA ASP A 335 12.41 -32.34 -28.19
C ASP A 335 12.02 -30.98 -28.78
N GLN A 336 12.48 -29.89 -28.16
CA GLN A 336 12.17 -28.54 -28.60
C GLN A 336 12.76 -28.26 -30.01
N GLU A 337 11.90 -27.76 -30.88
CA GLU A 337 12.30 -27.31 -32.24
C GLU A 337 13.26 -26.11 -32.12
N GLU A 338 14.24 -26.02 -33.04
CA GLU A 338 15.24 -24.95 -33.06
C GLU A 338 14.61 -23.54 -33.07
N ASP A 339 13.56 -23.36 -33.88
CA ASP A 339 12.89 -22.06 -34.00
C ASP A 339 12.15 -21.63 -32.71
N ASP A 340 11.88 -22.55 -31.80
CA ASP A 340 11.23 -22.27 -30.51
C ASP A 340 12.25 -22.04 -29.39
N LYS A 341 13.54 -22.27 -29.67
CA LYS A 341 14.60 -21.94 -28.72
C LYS A 341 14.89 -20.44 -28.73
N ALA A 342 15.42 -19.94 -27.63
CA ALA A 342 15.79 -18.55 -27.48
C ALA A 342 17.19 -18.30 -28.10
N PRO A 343 17.49 -17.06 -28.52
CA PRO A 343 18.87 -16.69 -28.81
C PRO A 343 19.67 -16.66 -27.51
N ASP A 344 20.98 -16.87 -27.60
CA ASP A 344 21.88 -16.58 -26.47
C ASP A 344 21.90 -15.07 -26.20
N ALA A 345 21.99 -14.69 -24.95
CA ALA A 345 21.89 -13.29 -24.54
C ALA A 345 23.01 -12.38 -25.07
N GLU A 346 24.18 -12.97 -25.42
CA GLU A 346 25.34 -12.25 -25.94
C GLU A 346 25.64 -12.58 -27.40
N ASN A 347 25.16 -13.72 -27.90
CA ASN A 347 25.46 -14.18 -29.27
C ASN A 347 24.17 -14.69 -29.94
N SER A 348 23.53 -13.82 -30.71
CA SER A 348 22.24 -14.11 -31.35
C SER A 348 22.30 -15.25 -32.38
N SER A 349 23.48 -15.67 -32.79
CA SER A 349 23.64 -16.81 -33.72
C SER A 349 23.55 -18.17 -33.05
N VAL A 350 23.61 -18.21 -31.72
CA VAL A 350 23.48 -19.42 -30.89
C VAL A 350 22.07 -19.51 -30.35
N ARG A 351 21.46 -20.70 -30.42
CA ARG A 351 20.14 -20.98 -29.83
C ARG A 351 20.30 -21.81 -28.57
N VAL A 352 19.55 -21.43 -27.53
CA VAL A 352 19.53 -22.10 -26.22
C VAL A 352 18.10 -22.51 -25.88
N PRO A 353 17.91 -23.61 -25.14
CA PRO A 353 16.57 -24.01 -24.74
C PRO A 353 15.86 -22.92 -23.91
N THR A 354 14.55 -22.78 -24.14
CA THR A 354 13.71 -22.00 -23.25
C THR A 354 13.41 -22.78 -21.97
N MET A 355 12.92 -22.10 -20.96
CA MET A 355 12.55 -22.73 -19.69
C MET A 355 11.22 -22.21 -19.17
N MET A 356 10.60 -23.00 -18.31
CA MET A 356 9.48 -22.57 -17.46
C MET A 356 9.83 -22.86 -15.99
N THR A 357 9.41 -21.99 -15.08
CA THR A 357 9.48 -22.30 -13.66
C THR A 357 8.30 -23.18 -13.27
N THR A 358 8.32 -23.76 -12.08
CA THR A 358 7.15 -24.52 -11.58
C THR A 358 5.93 -23.60 -11.45
N ALA A 359 6.14 -22.34 -11.06
CA ALA A 359 5.05 -21.34 -11.05
C ALA A 359 4.47 -21.10 -12.45
N ASP A 360 5.30 -21.07 -13.49
CA ASP A 360 4.84 -20.98 -14.89
C ASP A 360 4.03 -22.21 -15.29
N MET A 361 4.48 -23.39 -14.87
CA MET A 361 3.76 -24.65 -15.17
C MET A 361 2.38 -24.66 -14.54
N SER A 362 2.14 -23.92 -13.46
CA SER A 362 0.80 -23.78 -12.88
C SER A 362 -0.20 -23.12 -13.83
N MET A 363 0.28 -22.30 -14.76
CA MET A 363 -0.58 -21.69 -15.79
C MET A 363 -1.17 -22.72 -16.74
N ARG A 364 -0.49 -23.86 -16.89
CA ARG A 364 -0.95 -25.01 -17.67
C ARG A 364 -1.70 -26.03 -16.83
N GLU A 365 -1.24 -26.32 -15.61
CA GLU A 365 -1.69 -27.47 -14.82
C GLU A 365 -2.81 -27.13 -13.82
N ASP A 366 -2.89 -25.89 -13.30
CA ASP A 366 -4.01 -25.47 -12.46
C ASP A 366 -5.27 -25.34 -13.32
N PRO A 367 -6.38 -26.00 -12.96
CA PRO A 367 -7.57 -26.02 -13.82
C PRO A 367 -8.12 -24.65 -14.16
N ALA A 368 -8.19 -23.73 -13.20
CA ALA A 368 -8.71 -22.37 -13.42
C ALA A 368 -7.77 -21.57 -14.30
N TYR A 369 -6.46 -21.63 -14.03
CA TYR A 369 -5.45 -20.95 -14.85
C TYR A 369 -5.37 -21.53 -16.26
N ARG A 370 -5.48 -22.85 -16.39
CA ARG A 370 -5.45 -23.51 -17.70
C ARG A 370 -6.54 -23.02 -18.65
N GLU A 371 -7.75 -22.87 -18.14
CA GLU A 371 -8.87 -22.37 -18.93
C GLU A 371 -8.59 -20.97 -19.48
N ILE A 372 -8.09 -20.07 -18.62
CA ILE A 372 -7.74 -18.71 -19.01
C ILE A 372 -6.54 -18.71 -19.98
N SER A 373 -5.52 -19.48 -19.67
CA SER A 373 -4.32 -19.61 -20.51
C SER A 373 -4.64 -20.09 -21.92
N LYS A 374 -5.53 -21.09 -22.05
CA LYS A 374 -5.99 -21.60 -23.35
C LYS A 374 -6.75 -20.54 -24.13
N ARG A 375 -7.62 -19.77 -23.45
CA ARG A 375 -8.35 -18.70 -24.10
C ARG A 375 -7.39 -17.62 -24.65
N PHE A 376 -6.39 -17.24 -23.88
CA PHE A 376 -5.38 -16.30 -24.30
C PHE A 376 -4.48 -16.84 -25.41
N HIS A 377 -4.15 -18.12 -25.36
CA HIS A 377 -3.39 -18.80 -26.40
C HIS A 377 -4.12 -18.73 -27.75
N GLU A 378 -5.44 -18.97 -27.73
CA GLU A 378 -6.29 -18.96 -28.93
C GLU A 378 -6.66 -17.53 -29.39
N ASN A 379 -6.54 -16.54 -28.52
CA ASN A 379 -6.95 -15.17 -28.77
C ASN A 379 -5.84 -14.17 -28.36
N PRO A 380 -4.78 -14.03 -29.18
CA PRO A 380 -3.63 -13.17 -28.85
C PRO A 380 -3.97 -11.71 -28.57
N GLU A 381 -4.97 -11.16 -29.24
CA GLU A 381 -5.39 -9.76 -29.02
C GLU A 381 -6.09 -9.59 -27.67
N GLU A 382 -6.86 -10.57 -27.24
CA GLU A 382 -7.49 -10.58 -25.93
C GLU A 382 -6.43 -10.65 -24.82
N PHE A 383 -5.41 -11.47 -25.02
CA PHE A 383 -4.26 -11.54 -24.11
C PHE A 383 -3.53 -10.20 -24.02
N ALA A 384 -3.24 -9.58 -25.14
CA ALA A 384 -2.54 -8.29 -25.18
C ALA A 384 -3.32 -7.21 -24.41
N ASP A 385 -4.64 -7.15 -24.59
CA ASP A 385 -5.49 -6.21 -23.87
C ASP A 385 -5.56 -6.54 -22.37
N ALA A 386 -5.73 -7.81 -22.03
CA ALA A 386 -5.75 -8.25 -20.63
C ALA A 386 -4.45 -7.92 -19.91
N PHE A 387 -3.30 -8.14 -20.55
CA PHE A 387 -2.00 -7.77 -20.00
C PHE A 387 -1.86 -6.26 -19.82
N ALA A 388 -2.22 -5.48 -20.82
CA ALA A 388 -2.15 -4.02 -20.73
C ALA A 388 -2.97 -3.48 -19.55
N ARG A 389 -4.19 -4.00 -19.35
CA ARG A 389 -5.07 -3.59 -18.26
C ARG A 389 -4.57 -4.06 -16.89
N ALA A 390 -4.11 -5.29 -16.79
CA ALA A 390 -3.58 -5.84 -15.54
C ALA A 390 -2.27 -5.15 -15.12
N TRP A 391 -1.40 -4.88 -16.07
CA TRP A 391 -0.17 -4.11 -15.85
C TRP A 391 -0.48 -2.70 -15.37
N PHE A 392 -1.42 -2.02 -16.00
CA PHE A 392 -1.88 -0.69 -15.57
C PHE A 392 -2.41 -0.73 -14.13
N LYS A 393 -3.22 -1.72 -13.80
CA LYS A 393 -3.73 -1.90 -12.43
C LYS A 393 -2.60 -2.10 -11.43
N LEU A 394 -1.64 -2.98 -11.73
CA LEU A 394 -0.48 -3.22 -10.89
C LEU A 394 0.26 -1.91 -10.56
N LEU A 395 0.42 -1.04 -11.54
CA LEU A 395 1.19 0.20 -11.42
C LEU A 395 0.40 1.36 -10.80
N HIS A 396 -0.93 1.31 -10.78
CA HIS A 396 -1.78 2.44 -10.37
C HIS A 396 -2.74 2.13 -9.23
N ARG A 397 -2.78 0.88 -8.74
CA ARG A 397 -3.70 0.46 -7.69
C ARG A 397 -3.57 1.28 -6.40
N ASP A 398 -2.37 1.76 -6.12
CA ASP A 398 -2.03 2.55 -4.93
C ASP A 398 -2.09 4.07 -5.14
N MET A 399 -2.69 4.53 -6.22
CA MET A 399 -2.77 5.97 -6.54
C MET A 399 -4.12 6.61 -6.26
N GLY A 400 -5.09 5.85 -5.78
CA GLY A 400 -6.43 6.36 -5.56
C GLY A 400 -7.21 6.62 -6.85
N PRO A 401 -8.20 7.54 -6.83
CA PRO A 401 -9.06 7.82 -7.98
C PRO A 401 -8.30 8.41 -9.17
N ARG A 402 -8.82 8.19 -10.36
CA ARG A 402 -8.25 8.70 -11.62
C ARG A 402 -8.04 10.22 -11.61
N SER A 403 -8.84 10.97 -10.87
CA SER A 403 -8.68 12.43 -10.72
C SER A 403 -7.34 12.86 -10.13
N ARG A 404 -6.61 11.94 -9.48
CA ARG A 404 -5.27 12.19 -8.96
C ARG A 404 -4.16 12.01 -10.00
N TYR A 405 -4.45 11.38 -11.14
CA TYR A 405 -3.46 11.07 -12.16
C TYR A 405 -3.12 12.31 -12.98
N LEU A 406 -1.83 12.47 -13.31
CA LEU A 406 -1.32 13.59 -14.10
C LEU A 406 -0.64 13.06 -15.38
N GLY A 407 -0.66 13.88 -16.42
CA GLY A 407 0.05 13.62 -17.66
C GLY A 407 -0.86 13.32 -18.85
N PRO A 408 -0.25 13.28 -20.05
CA PRO A 408 -1.01 13.18 -21.30
C PRO A 408 -1.47 11.77 -21.64
N GLU A 409 -0.98 10.74 -20.94
CA GLU A 409 -1.33 9.35 -21.20
C GLU A 409 -2.32 8.77 -20.19
N VAL A 410 -2.95 9.60 -19.38
CA VAL A 410 -4.01 9.16 -18.46
C VAL A 410 -5.19 8.67 -19.30
N PRO A 411 -5.61 7.39 -19.15
CA PRO A 411 -6.74 6.87 -19.92
C PRO A 411 -8.06 7.57 -19.62
N ASP A 412 -8.87 7.76 -20.64
CA ASP A 412 -10.22 8.32 -20.48
C ASP A 412 -11.17 7.32 -19.82
N GLU A 413 -10.95 6.03 -20.03
CA GLU A 413 -11.75 4.97 -19.42
C GLU A 413 -11.49 4.91 -17.92
N GLU A 414 -12.56 5.01 -17.13
CA GLU A 414 -12.51 4.90 -15.68
C GLU A 414 -12.81 3.46 -15.29
N LEU A 415 -11.91 2.86 -14.49
CA LEU A 415 -11.98 1.46 -14.10
C LEU A 415 -12.55 1.32 -12.68
N ILE A 416 -13.28 0.24 -12.42
CA ILE A 416 -13.99 0.08 -11.15
C ILE A 416 -13.04 0.08 -9.93
N TRP A 417 -11.84 -0.48 -10.08
CA TRP A 417 -10.85 -0.51 -8.99
C TRP A 417 -10.23 0.86 -8.69
N GLN A 418 -10.48 1.87 -9.52
CA GLN A 418 -10.07 3.26 -9.28
C GLN A 418 -11.03 3.98 -8.33
N ASP A 419 -12.04 3.30 -7.83
CA ASP A 419 -13.06 3.84 -6.91
C ASP A 419 -13.70 5.12 -7.47
N PRO A 420 -14.33 5.04 -8.65
CA PRO A 420 -14.84 6.23 -9.32
C PRO A 420 -15.92 6.95 -8.52
N VAL A 421 -15.87 8.28 -8.54
CA VAL A 421 -16.84 9.15 -7.88
C VAL A 421 -17.23 10.25 -8.85
N PRO A 422 -18.53 10.51 -9.07
CA PRO A 422 -18.94 11.64 -9.86
C PRO A 422 -18.52 12.96 -9.23
N ASN A 423 -18.33 14.00 -10.05
CA ASN A 423 -18.04 15.32 -9.55
C ASN A 423 -19.24 15.85 -8.76
N GLY A 424 -18.98 16.42 -7.58
CA GLY A 424 -19.99 17.07 -6.77
C GLY A 424 -20.17 18.54 -7.12
N LYS A 425 -21.21 19.14 -6.56
CA LYS A 425 -21.49 20.57 -6.67
C LYS A 425 -20.90 21.32 -5.48
N SER A 426 -20.49 22.54 -5.69
CA SER A 426 -20.01 23.43 -4.64
C SER A 426 -20.78 24.75 -4.55
N ASP A 427 -21.80 24.94 -5.40
CA ASP A 427 -22.55 26.18 -5.58
C ASP A 427 -23.88 26.27 -4.79
N TYR A 428 -24.10 25.37 -3.86
CA TYR A 428 -25.27 25.41 -2.97
C TYR A 428 -25.00 26.29 -1.74
N ASP A 429 -26.09 26.68 -1.05
CA ASP A 429 -26.01 27.48 0.18
C ASP A 429 -25.63 26.63 1.38
N VAL A 430 -24.35 26.63 1.74
CA VAL A 430 -23.80 25.86 2.87
C VAL A 430 -24.47 26.25 4.20
N SER A 431 -24.70 27.53 4.42
CA SER A 431 -25.34 28.02 5.67
C SER A 431 -26.75 27.49 5.81
N ALA A 432 -27.51 27.43 4.73
CA ALA A 432 -28.86 26.88 4.72
C ALA A 432 -28.86 25.36 5.03
N VAL A 433 -27.90 24.62 4.48
CA VAL A 433 -27.74 23.19 4.77
C VAL A 433 -27.41 22.97 6.25
N LYS A 434 -26.49 23.76 6.80
CA LYS A 434 -26.12 23.68 8.22
C LYS A 434 -27.32 23.98 9.13
N SER A 435 -28.15 24.94 8.77
CA SER A 435 -29.36 25.26 9.52
C SER A 435 -30.35 24.08 9.53
N LYS A 436 -30.57 23.45 8.40
CA LYS A 436 -31.42 22.25 8.31
C LYS A 436 -30.89 21.10 9.14
N ILE A 437 -29.58 20.89 9.16
CA ILE A 437 -28.92 19.88 10.00
C ILE A 437 -29.14 20.18 11.48
N SER A 438 -28.94 21.45 11.89
CA SER A 438 -29.15 21.89 13.28
C SER A 438 -30.57 21.68 13.77
N GLU A 439 -31.55 21.87 12.87
CA GLU A 439 -32.98 21.74 13.16
C GLU A 439 -33.48 20.29 13.06
N SER A 440 -32.63 19.35 12.61
CA SER A 440 -33.04 17.97 12.34
C SER A 440 -33.35 17.14 13.57
N GLY A 441 -32.89 17.55 14.74
CA GLY A 441 -33.02 16.78 15.98
C GLY A 441 -31.97 15.70 16.17
N LEU A 442 -31.01 15.56 15.27
CA LEU A 442 -29.90 14.63 15.43
C LEU A 442 -29.00 15.09 16.58
N SER A 443 -28.52 14.14 17.38
CA SER A 443 -27.60 14.43 18.49
C SER A 443 -26.20 14.75 17.96
N VAL A 444 -25.40 15.41 18.78
CA VAL A 444 -23.97 15.64 18.49
C VAL A 444 -23.27 14.31 18.19
N GLN A 445 -23.53 13.28 19.01
CA GLN A 445 -22.93 11.96 18.82
C GLN A 445 -23.32 11.33 17.48
N ASP A 446 -24.61 11.38 17.12
CA ASP A 446 -25.08 10.86 15.84
C ASP A 446 -24.33 11.50 14.66
N MET A 447 -24.23 12.82 14.68
CA MET A 447 -23.63 13.60 13.60
C MET A 447 -22.11 13.39 13.50
N VAL A 448 -21.42 13.48 14.59
CA VAL A 448 -19.95 13.38 14.62
C VAL A 448 -19.50 11.96 14.34
N GLU A 449 -20.14 10.96 14.95
CA GLU A 449 -19.78 9.56 14.74
C GLU A 449 -20.01 9.12 13.31
N THR A 450 -21.09 9.54 12.67
CA THR A 450 -21.39 9.22 11.27
C THR A 450 -20.36 9.85 10.32
N ALA A 451 -20.02 11.11 10.53
CA ALA A 451 -19.00 11.78 9.72
C ALA A 451 -17.62 11.13 9.87
N TRP A 452 -17.26 10.79 11.11
CA TRP A 452 -16.01 10.06 11.38
C TRP A 452 -16.00 8.70 10.68
N ALA A 453 -17.04 7.92 10.82
CA ALA A 453 -17.17 6.60 10.19
C ALA A 453 -17.02 6.69 8.66
N SER A 454 -17.57 7.74 8.05
CA SER A 454 -17.45 7.98 6.61
C SER A 454 -16.02 8.34 6.19
N ALA A 455 -15.42 9.31 6.86
CA ALA A 455 -14.12 9.87 6.47
C ALA A 455 -12.92 8.99 6.87
N SER A 456 -13.00 8.31 7.99
CA SER A 456 -11.87 7.59 8.59
C SER A 456 -11.51 6.26 7.91
N THR A 457 -12.24 5.87 6.87
CA THR A 457 -11.88 4.74 6.02
C THR A 457 -10.69 5.04 5.12
N PHE A 458 -10.32 6.30 4.98
CA PHE A 458 -9.20 6.72 4.14
C PHE A 458 -7.88 6.09 4.58
N ARG A 459 -7.12 5.61 3.58
CA ARG A 459 -5.78 5.06 3.77
C ARG A 459 -4.79 5.87 2.94
N GLY A 460 -3.85 6.54 3.59
CA GLY A 460 -2.79 7.30 2.92
C GLY A 460 -1.81 6.42 2.13
N SER A 461 -1.82 5.12 2.39
CA SER A 461 -0.97 4.14 1.72
C SER A 461 -1.36 3.91 0.25
N ASP A 462 -2.66 3.78 -0.04
CA ASP A 462 -3.17 3.56 -1.40
C ASP A 462 -4.24 4.58 -1.82
N LEU A 463 -4.47 5.57 -0.98
CA LEU A 463 -5.39 6.68 -1.25
C LEU A 463 -6.85 6.23 -1.50
N ARG A 464 -7.23 5.08 -0.92
CA ARG A 464 -8.60 4.56 -0.96
C ARG A 464 -9.40 5.01 0.26
N GLY A 465 -10.71 4.94 0.14
CA GLY A 465 -11.62 5.32 1.21
C GLY A 465 -11.81 6.82 1.32
N GLY A 466 -12.31 7.26 2.47
CA GLY A 466 -12.62 8.66 2.72
C GLY A 466 -14.07 9.02 2.54
N ALA A 467 -14.40 10.28 2.85
CA ALA A 467 -15.78 10.78 2.85
C ALA A 467 -16.38 10.92 1.44
N ASN A 468 -15.53 11.17 0.44
CA ASN A 468 -15.98 11.35 -0.95
C ASN A 468 -16.61 10.06 -1.48
N GLY A 469 -17.76 10.19 -2.13
CA GLY A 469 -18.51 9.05 -2.64
C GLY A 469 -19.64 8.60 -1.72
N ALA A 470 -19.64 9.00 -0.46
CA ALA A 470 -20.64 8.60 0.54
C ALA A 470 -20.89 7.08 0.54
N ARG A 471 -19.82 6.29 0.37
CA ARG A 471 -19.95 4.83 0.29
C ARG A 471 -20.38 4.18 1.60
N ILE A 472 -20.36 4.93 2.70
CA ILE A 472 -20.93 4.48 3.98
C ILE A 472 -22.41 4.10 3.87
N ARG A 473 -23.16 4.67 2.90
CA ARG A 473 -24.55 4.31 2.65
C ARG A 473 -24.73 3.06 1.80
N LEU A 474 -23.64 2.51 1.26
CA LEU A 474 -23.62 1.37 0.34
C LEU A 474 -23.02 0.13 1.01
N THR A 475 -23.31 -1.03 0.45
CA THR A 475 -22.64 -2.29 0.81
C THR A 475 -21.17 -2.22 0.41
N PRO A 476 -20.19 -2.67 1.23
CA PRO A 476 -20.38 -3.34 2.53
C PRO A 476 -20.39 -2.40 3.74
N GLN A 477 -20.04 -1.12 3.56
CA GLN A 477 -19.78 -0.20 4.70
C GLN A 477 -21.00 0.03 5.59
N LYS A 478 -22.20 0.09 5.01
CA LYS A 478 -23.44 0.31 5.78
C LYS A 478 -23.71 -0.78 6.82
N ASP A 479 -23.17 -1.98 6.60
CA ASP A 479 -23.41 -3.15 7.44
C ASP A 479 -22.24 -3.48 8.38
N TRP A 480 -21.15 -2.69 8.34
CA TRP A 480 -20.01 -2.92 9.21
C TRP A 480 -20.37 -2.67 10.68
N GLU A 481 -19.94 -3.59 11.54
CA GLU A 481 -20.21 -3.53 12.98
C GLU A 481 -19.78 -2.20 13.61
N ALA A 482 -18.59 -1.70 13.25
CA ALA A 482 -18.06 -0.44 13.76
C ALA A 482 -18.96 0.76 13.44
N ASN A 483 -19.74 0.69 12.36
CA ASN A 483 -20.59 1.78 11.90
C ASN A 483 -21.99 1.77 12.54
N LYS A 484 -22.29 0.81 13.41
CA LYS A 484 -23.58 0.70 14.08
C LYS A 484 -24.75 0.79 13.10
N PRO A 485 -25.02 -0.27 12.32
CA PRO A 485 -25.93 -0.21 11.16
C PRO A 485 -27.32 0.38 11.43
N GLU A 486 -27.94 0.11 12.58
CA GLU A 486 -29.25 0.65 12.93
C GLU A 486 -29.22 2.16 13.15
N GLN A 487 -28.23 2.63 13.92
CA GLN A 487 -28.02 4.06 14.15
C GLN A 487 -27.69 4.77 12.82
N LEU A 488 -26.77 4.18 12.05
CA LEU A 488 -26.36 4.73 10.76
C LEU A 488 -27.54 4.89 9.82
N SER A 489 -28.39 3.87 9.69
CA SER A 489 -29.59 3.92 8.83
C SER A 489 -30.52 5.06 9.22
N ARG A 490 -30.75 5.25 10.52
CA ARG A 490 -31.59 6.34 11.04
C ARG A 490 -31.00 7.72 10.71
N VAL A 491 -29.70 7.88 10.93
CA VAL A 491 -29.02 9.16 10.67
C VAL A 491 -28.99 9.46 9.18
N LEU A 492 -28.68 8.47 8.34
CA LEU A 492 -28.61 8.64 6.89
C LEU A 492 -29.99 9.00 6.28
N GLU A 493 -31.08 8.46 6.78
CA GLU A 493 -32.42 8.82 6.32
C GLU A 493 -32.66 10.33 6.43
N VAL A 494 -32.27 10.93 7.55
CA VAL A 494 -32.36 12.36 7.79
C VAL A 494 -31.44 13.16 6.87
N LEU A 495 -30.17 12.74 6.78
CA LEU A 495 -29.16 13.46 5.99
C LEU A 495 -29.42 13.37 4.48
N GLU A 496 -29.90 12.24 3.99
CA GLU A 496 -30.25 12.06 2.59
C GLU A 496 -31.42 12.96 2.18
N ALA A 497 -32.42 13.14 3.06
CA ALA A 497 -33.53 14.07 2.83
C ALA A 497 -33.03 15.51 2.73
N ILE A 498 -32.10 15.92 3.60
CA ILE A 498 -31.50 17.27 3.56
C ILE A 498 -30.68 17.45 2.26
N ALA A 499 -29.92 16.45 1.85
CA ALA A 499 -29.17 16.50 0.60
C ALA A 499 -30.10 16.68 -0.61
N SER A 500 -31.18 15.92 -0.66
CA SER A 500 -32.19 16.01 -1.73
C SER A 500 -32.79 17.40 -1.84
N ASP A 501 -33.13 18.04 -0.72
CA ASP A 501 -33.75 19.36 -0.69
C ASP A 501 -32.78 20.50 -1.03
N SER A 502 -31.48 20.32 -0.77
CA SER A 502 -30.50 21.40 -0.86
C SER A 502 -29.67 21.41 -2.14
N GLY A 503 -29.68 20.30 -2.88
CA GLY A 503 -28.79 20.12 -4.03
C GLY A 503 -27.35 19.79 -3.68
N ALA A 504 -27.02 19.66 -2.38
CA ALA A 504 -25.71 19.17 -1.93
C ALA A 504 -25.63 17.64 -2.09
N SER A 505 -24.41 17.11 -2.24
CA SER A 505 -24.21 15.67 -2.20
C SER A 505 -24.46 15.13 -0.80
N ILE A 506 -24.82 13.86 -0.72
CA ILE A 506 -24.92 13.14 0.56
C ILE A 506 -23.57 13.16 1.28
N ALA A 507 -22.47 12.98 0.53
CA ALA A 507 -21.12 13.03 1.07
C ALA A 507 -20.80 14.36 1.77
N ASP A 508 -21.13 15.48 1.13
CA ASP A 508 -20.94 16.81 1.74
C ASP A 508 -21.85 17.00 2.96
N VAL A 509 -23.10 16.56 2.89
CA VAL A 509 -24.04 16.69 4.02
C VAL A 509 -23.55 15.87 5.23
N ILE A 510 -23.00 14.69 5.04
CA ILE A 510 -22.43 13.88 6.11
C ILE A 510 -21.29 14.63 6.83
N VAL A 511 -20.36 15.20 6.05
CA VAL A 511 -19.25 15.98 6.62
C VAL A 511 -19.78 17.23 7.36
N LEU A 512 -20.73 17.94 6.74
CA LEU A 512 -21.36 19.11 7.36
C LEU A 512 -22.07 18.75 8.66
N ALA A 513 -22.72 17.58 8.73
CA ALA A 513 -23.36 17.12 9.97
C ALA A 513 -22.33 16.96 11.09
N GLY A 514 -21.19 16.35 10.80
CA GLY A 514 -20.08 16.25 11.75
C GLY A 514 -19.60 17.62 12.20
N ASN A 515 -19.42 18.55 11.26
CA ASN A 515 -19.00 19.92 11.57
C ASN A 515 -20.02 20.66 12.44
N VAL A 516 -21.30 20.53 12.13
CA VAL A 516 -22.39 21.11 12.96
C VAL A 516 -22.36 20.55 14.38
N GLY A 517 -22.18 19.25 14.51
CA GLY A 517 -22.06 18.60 15.82
C GLY A 517 -20.90 19.18 16.64
N ILE A 518 -19.74 19.35 16.03
CA ILE A 518 -18.58 19.94 16.69
C ILE A 518 -18.80 21.42 17.03
N GLU A 519 -19.43 22.16 16.14
CA GLU A 519 -19.77 23.56 16.40
C GLU A 519 -20.76 23.71 17.57
N GLN A 520 -21.75 22.84 17.64
CA GLN A 520 -22.69 22.82 18.79
C GLN A 520 -21.97 22.43 20.10
N ALA A 521 -21.04 21.52 20.03
CA ALA A 521 -20.30 21.03 21.20
C ALA A 521 -19.25 22.01 21.71
N SER A 522 -18.69 22.85 20.84
CA SER A 522 -17.53 23.71 21.13
C SER A 522 -17.84 25.19 21.12
N GLY A 523 -18.86 25.62 20.37
CA GLY A 523 -19.12 27.03 20.09
C GLY A 523 -18.14 27.65 19.07
N ALA A 524 -17.24 26.85 18.49
CA ALA A 524 -16.27 27.32 17.51
C ALA A 524 -16.73 26.97 16.08
N GLU A 525 -16.19 27.65 15.09
CA GLU A 525 -16.44 27.33 13.68
C GLU A 525 -15.52 26.21 13.19
N VAL A 526 -16.04 25.33 12.33
CA VAL A 526 -15.29 24.26 11.70
C VAL A 526 -15.20 24.53 10.20
N PRO A 527 -13.98 24.63 9.63
CA PRO A 527 -13.83 24.83 8.18
C PRO A 527 -14.46 23.69 7.38
N PHE A 528 -15.02 24.04 6.23
CA PHE A 528 -15.65 23.09 5.35
C PHE A 528 -15.26 23.35 3.90
N THR A 529 -14.94 22.28 3.18
CA THR A 529 -14.69 22.31 1.73
C THR A 529 -15.80 21.52 1.03
N ALA A 530 -16.55 22.15 0.14
CA ALA A 530 -17.58 21.52 -0.66
C ALA A 530 -17.01 20.82 -1.90
N GLY A 531 -17.84 19.99 -2.54
CA GLY A 531 -17.52 19.44 -3.85
C GLY A 531 -17.41 17.91 -3.91
N ARG A 532 -17.74 17.22 -2.82
CA ARG A 532 -17.81 15.75 -2.85
C ARG A 532 -18.99 15.29 -3.68
N GLY A 533 -18.83 14.13 -4.35
CA GLY A 533 -19.90 13.48 -5.08
C GLY A 533 -20.36 12.22 -4.38
N ASP A 534 -21.43 11.64 -4.90
CA ASP A 534 -21.99 10.39 -4.38
C ASP A 534 -21.78 9.26 -5.36
N ALA A 535 -21.06 8.22 -4.94
CA ALA A 535 -20.85 7.04 -5.76
C ALA A 535 -22.13 6.20 -5.83
N SER A 536 -22.32 5.52 -6.97
CA SER A 536 -23.37 4.54 -7.13
C SER A 536 -22.87 3.13 -6.73
N GLU A 537 -23.80 2.19 -6.63
CA GLU A 537 -23.45 0.78 -6.42
C GLU A 537 -22.60 0.23 -7.57
N GLU A 538 -22.91 0.63 -8.81
CA GLU A 538 -22.19 0.23 -10.01
C GLU A 538 -20.76 0.79 -10.05
N GLN A 539 -20.50 1.89 -9.38
CA GLN A 539 -19.19 2.50 -9.24
C GLN A 539 -18.39 1.94 -8.07
N THR A 540 -18.95 0.99 -7.34
CA THR A 540 -18.35 0.47 -6.10
C THR A 540 -17.98 -0.99 -6.29
N ASP A 541 -16.68 -1.28 -6.17
CA ASP A 541 -16.14 -2.62 -6.13
C ASP A 541 -16.34 -3.20 -4.73
N THR A 542 -17.56 -3.71 -4.49
CA THR A 542 -18.05 -4.11 -3.17
C THR A 542 -17.10 -5.05 -2.44
N GLU A 543 -16.61 -6.07 -3.13
CA GLU A 543 -15.72 -7.07 -2.53
C GLU A 543 -14.41 -6.45 -2.04
N SER A 544 -13.82 -5.54 -2.83
CA SER A 544 -12.55 -4.91 -2.48
C SER A 544 -12.65 -3.94 -1.31
N PHE A 545 -13.84 -3.37 -1.06
CA PHE A 545 -14.06 -2.48 0.09
C PHE A 545 -14.08 -3.22 1.42
N GLU A 546 -14.24 -4.53 1.44
CA GLU A 546 -14.15 -5.32 2.68
C GLU A 546 -12.80 -5.15 3.38
N ALA A 547 -11.73 -4.92 2.64
CA ALA A 547 -10.41 -4.67 3.19
C ALA A 547 -10.32 -3.39 4.03
N LEU A 548 -11.26 -2.45 3.85
CA LEU A 548 -11.32 -1.20 4.60
C LEU A 548 -12.10 -1.31 5.91
N GLU A 549 -12.72 -2.46 6.19
CA GLU A 549 -13.47 -2.64 7.44
C GLU A 549 -12.54 -2.52 8.64
N PRO A 550 -12.86 -1.64 9.61
CA PRO A 550 -12.04 -1.54 10.81
C PRO A 550 -12.19 -2.79 11.68
N ILE A 551 -11.07 -3.48 11.90
CA ILE A 551 -10.96 -4.52 12.92
C ILE A 551 -10.94 -3.85 14.29
N ALA A 552 -10.33 -2.68 14.36
CA ALA A 552 -10.36 -1.80 15.53
C ALA A 552 -10.35 -0.36 15.06
N ASP A 553 -10.99 0.51 15.84
CA ASP A 553 -10.92 1.95 15.68
C ASP A 553 -10.78 2.57 17.07
N GLY A 554 -9.56 2.87 17.47
CA GLY A 554 -9.28 3.45 18.79
C GLY A 554 -9.90 4.83 18.98
N PHE A 555 -10.19 5.56 17.91
CA PHE A 555 -10.86 6.86 17.98
C PHE A 555 -12.31 6.72 18.46
N ARG A 556 -13.00 5.65 18.05
CA ARG A 556 -14.35 5.30 18.53
C ARG A 556 -14.33 4.31 19.70
N ASN A 557 -13.15 3.95 20.15
CA ASN A 557 -12.93 2.92 21.18
C ASN A 557 -13.56 1.57 20.84
N PHE A 558 -13.54 1.24 19.55
CA PHE A 558 -14.10 0.01 19.00
C PHE A 558 -12.98 -1.01 18.78
N GLN A 559 -13.25 -2.25 19.13
CA GLN A 559 -12.40 -3.39 18.73
C GLN A 559 -13.31 -4.58 18.46
N LYS A 560 -13.07 -5.24 17.30
CA LYS A 560 -13.79 -6.45 16.93
C LYS A 560 -13.41 -7.59 17.87
N GLU A 561 -14.38 -8.40 18.25
CA GLU A 561 -14.13 -9.57 19.11
C GLU A 561 -13.17 -10.53 18.41
N GLY A 562 -12.24 -11.12 19.16
CA GLY A 562 -11.27 -12.08 18.65
C GLY A 562 -10.01 -11.47 18.01
N SER A 563 -9.84 -10.15 18.08
CA SER A 563 -8.62 -9.50 17.64
C SER A 563 -7.43 -9.92 18.52
N SER A 564 -6.35 -10.36 17.89
CA SER A 564 -5.12 -10.77 18.58
C SER A 564 -4.10 -9.63 18.73
N VAL A 565 -4.31 -8.51 18.03
CA VAL A 565 -3.41 -7.35 18.08
C VAL A 565 -3.89 -6.39 19.16
N PRO A 566 -3.01 -5.89 20.04
CA PRO A 566 -3.39 -4.92 21.05
C PRO A 566 -4.06 -3.69 20.46
N ALA A 567 -5.09 -3.19 21.13
CA ALA A 567 -5.91 -2.07 20.65
C ALA A 567 -5.09 -0.80 20.41
N GLU A 568 -4.10 -0.51 21.26
CA GLU A 568 -3.21 0.64 21.12
C GLU A 568 -2.30 0.57 19.89
N GLU A 569 -1.87 -0.61 19.50
CA GLU A 569 -1.10 -0.79 18.26
C GLU A 569 -1.97 -0.58 17.03
N MET A 570 -3.22 -1.06 17.07
CA MET A 570 -4.19 -0.82 15.99
C MET A 570 -4.53 0.67 15.87
N LEU A 571 -4.53 1.40 16.98
CA LEU A 571 -4.70 2.86 16.96
C LEU A 571 -3.57 3.54 16.21
N LEU A 572 -2.32 3.15 16.47
CA LEU A 572 -1.16 3.70 15.75
C LEU A 572 -1.23 3.41 14.26
N ASP A 573 -1.59 2.20 13.90
CA ASP A 573 -1.75 1.79 12.50
C ASP A 573 -2.76 2.69 11.78
N LYS A 574 -3.93 2.87 12.38
CA LYS A 574 -4.98 3.74 11.82
C LYS A 574 -4.55 5.21 11.76
N ALA A 575 -3.91 5.71 12.80
CA ALA A 575 -3.40 7.08 12.83
C ALA A 575 -2.40 7.33 11.70
N GLN A 576 -1.48 6.40 11.47
CA GLN A 576 -0.51 6.51 10.39
C GLN A 576 -1.19 6.48 9.02
N LEU A 577 -2.15 5.58 8.80
CA LEU A 577 -2.92 5.52 7.55
C LEU A 577 -3.71 6.80 7.27
N LEU A 578 -4.16 7.50 8.32
CA LEU A 578 -4.82 8.80 8.20
C LEU A 578 -3.83 9.98 8.10
N GLY A 579 -2.53 9.71 8.18
CA GLY A 579 -1.50 10.73 8.13
C GLY A 579 -1.42 11.63 9.36
N LEU A 580 -1.86 11.14 10.52
CA LEU A 580 -1.91 11.90 11.75
C LEU A 580 -0.57 11.88 12.49
N THR A 581 -0.22 13.01 13.08
CA THR A 581 0.87 13.11 14.06
C THR A 581 0.41 12.60 15.42
N ALA A 582 1.34 12.38 16.36
CA ALA A 582 0.98 11.97 17.71
C ALA A 582 0.09 12.99 18.43
N PRO A 583 0.33 14.31 18.37
CA PRO A 583 -0.60 15.28 18.92
C PRO A 583 -1.99 15.26 18.28
N GLU A 584 -2.07 15.12 16.96
CA GLU A 584 -3.35 15.03 16.24
C GLU A 584 -4.15 13.78 16.66
N MET A 585 -3.48 12.64 16.74
CA MET A 585 -4.09 11.41 17.26
C MET A 585 -4.62 11.61 18.68
N THR A 586 -3.83 12.24 19.53
CA THR A 586 -4.16 12.48 20.94
C THR A 586 -5.41 13.35 21.09
N VAL A 587 -5.48 14.49 20.41
CA VAL A 587 -6.66 15.37 20.52
C VAL A 587 -7.91 14.72 19.95
N LEU A 588 -7.79 13.94 18.89
CA LEU A 588 -8.94 13.24 18.31
C LEU A 588 -9.50 12.18 19.26
N VAL A 589 -8.65 11.39 19.88
CA VAL A 589 -9.11 10.42 20.89
C VAL A 589 -9.78 11.13 22.06
N GLY A 590 -9.11 12.12 22.64
CA GLY A 590 -9.66 12.87 23.79
C GLY A 590 -10.98 13.57 23.49
N GLY A 591 -11.08 14.16 22.30
CA GLY A 591 -12.31 14.83 21.87
C GLY A 591 -13.46 13.87 21.63
N MET A 592 -13.21 12.75 20.98
CA MET A 592 -14.23 11.71 20.79
C MET A 592 -14.77 11.21 22.13
N ARG A 593 -13.90 11.01 23.11
CA ARG A 593 -14.30 10.61 24.46
C ARG A 593 -15.17 11.68 25.14
N ALA A 594 -14.77 12.94 25.05
CA ALA A 594 -15.55 14.06 25.60
C ALA A 594 -16.93 14.17 24.95
N LEU A 595 -17.03 13.90 23.67
CA LEU A 595 -18.31 13.90 22.94
C LEU A 595 -19.19 12.69 23.28
N GLY A 596 -18.67 11.71 24.01
CA GLY A 596 -19.39 10.49 24.35
C GLY A 596 -19.37 9.42 23.27
N ILE A 597 -18.46 9.52 22.33
CA ILE A 597 -18.30 8.54 21.26
C ILE A 597 -17.27 7.49 21.71
N SER A 598 -17.80 6.38 22.22
CA SER A 598 -17.00 5.28 22.73
C SER A 598 -17.86 4.04 22.92
N SER A 599 -17.30 2.86 22.63
CA SER A 599 -17.97 1.60 22.94
C SER A 599 -18.11 1.43 24.45
N ASP A 600 -19.31 1.09 24.91
CA ASP A 600 -19.64 0.85 26.31
C ASP A 600 -19.28 2.02 27.24
N ASN A 601 -19.17 3.23 26.71
CA ASN A 601 -18.78 4.45 27.42
C ASN A 601 -17.41 4.39 28.11
N HIS A 602 -16.54 3.48 27.71
CA HIS A 602 -15.16 3.45 28.19
C HIS A 602 -14.42 4.73 27.82
N GLY A 603 -13.69 5.31 28.75
CA GLY A 603 -12.88 6.51 28.48
C GLY A 603 -13.69 7.81 28.44
N VAL A 604 -15.00 7.77 28.63
CA VAL A 604 -15.83 8.98 28.72
C VAL A 604 -15.65 9.58 30.09
N PHE A 605 -14.59 10.35 30.28
CA PHE A 605 -14.15 10.91 31.57
C PHE A 605 -14.68 12.33 31.74
N THR A 606 -15.97 12.52 31.53
CA THR A 606 -16.61 13.83 31.63
C THR A 606 -18.02 13.70 32.19
N GLU A 607 -18.45 14.72 32.94
CA GLU A 607 -19.83 14.82 33.41
C GLU A 607 -20.75 15.48 32.37
N THR A 608 -20.19 16.00 31.29
CA THR A 608 -20.93 16.69 30.23
C THR A 608 -20.68 16.05 28.84
N PRO A 609 -21.03 14.75 28.64
CA PRO A 609 -20.87 14.13 27.35
C PRO A 609 -21.61 14.93 26.26
N GLY A 610 -20.94 15.11 25.09
CA GLY A 610 -21.48 15.91 24.00
C GLY A 610 -20.95 17.34 23.98
N LYS A 611 -20.13 17.72 24.94
CA LYS A 611 -19.37 18.98 24.93
C LYS A 611 -17.92 18.68 24.60
N LEU A 612 -17.32 19.49 23.73
CA LEU A 612 -15.93 19.34 23.37
C LEU A 612 -15.04 20.04 24.39
N THR A 613 -14.58 19.26 25.36
CA THR A 613 -13.73 19.74 26.46
C THR A 613 -12.47 18.90 26.57
N ASN A 614 -11.47 19.36 27.32
CA ASN A 614 -10.26 18.63 27.63
C ASN A 614 -10.41 17.67 28.84
N ASP A 615 -11.62 17.38 29.24
CA ASP A 615 -11.91 16.58 30.44
C ASP A 615 -11.29 15.18 30.41
N PHE A 616 -11.17 14.58 29.23
CA PHE A 616 -10.51 13.28 29.09
C PHE A 616 -9.09 13.31 29.69
N PHE A 617 -8.31 14.32 29.36
CA PHE A 617 -6.93 14.43 29.83
C PHE A 617 -6.85 14.78 31.30
N VAL A 618 -7.68 15.70 31.75
CA VAL A 618 -7.75 16.09 33.17
C VAL A 618 -8.05 14.88 34.06
N ASN A 619 -9.04 14.09 33.67
CA ASN A 619 -9.50 12.94 34.47
C ASN A 619 -8.65 11.68 34.28
N LEU A 620 -8.05 11.50 33.08
CA LEU A 620 -7.08 10.42 32.85
C LEU A 620 -5.89 10.53 33.80
N LEU A 621 -5.40 11.75 33.99
CA LEU A 621 -4.22 12.05 34.79
C LEU A 621 -4.52 12.29 36.27
N ASP A 622 -5.76 12.13 36.69
CA ASP A 622 -6.20 12.29 38.08
C ASP A 622 -5.51 11.26 38.98
N MET A 623 -4.78 11.75 39.96
CA MET A 623 -4.06 10.92 40.92
C MET A 623 -4.95 10.39 42.07
N GLY A 624 -6.17 10.85 42.16
CA GLY A 624 -7.14 10.40 43.15
C GLY A 624 -7.73 9.01 42.85
N VAL A 625 -7.39 8.41 41.75
CA VAL A 625 -7.90 7.10 41.33
C VAL A 625 -6.79 6.08 41.12
N GLU A 626 -7.12 4.81 41.21
CA GLU A 626 -6.26 3.68 40.97
C GLU A 626 -6.91 2.76 39.92
N TRP A 627 -6.14 2.33 38.94
CA TRP A 627 -6.63 1.51 37.82
C TRP A 627 -6.40 0.03 38.07
N HIS A 628 -7.40 -0.80 37.76
CA HIS A 628 -7.33 -2.27 37.86
C HIS A 628 -7.83 -2.92 36.59
N PRO A 629 -7.13 -3.92 36.05
CA PRO A 629 -7.60 -4.66 34.88
C PRO A 629 -8.83 -5.49 35.24
N THR A 630 -9.81 -5.49 34.33
CA THR A 630 -11.06 -6.28 34.46
C THR A 630 -11.25 -7.24 33.30
N GLY A 631 -10.37 -7.18 32.30
CA GLY A 631 -10.34 -8.02 31.10
C GLY A 631 -9.12 -7.72 30.27
N SER A 632 -9.01 -8.32 29.10
CA SER A 632 -7.87 -8.12 28.20
C SER A 632 -7.81 -6.68 27.63
N ASN A 633 -8.94 -6.01 27.51
CA ASN A 633 -9.04 -4.65 26.99
C ASN A 633 -10.01 -3.79 27.83
N SER A 634 -10.11 -4.06 29.11
CA SER A 634 -10.97 -3.30 30.00
C SER A 634 -10.34 -3.09 31.36
N TYR A 635 -10.58 -1.92 31.93
CA TYR A 635 -10.02 -1.48 33.20
C TYR A 635 -11.07 -0.70 33.99
N GLU A 636 -10.96 -0.75 35.31
CA GLU A 636 -11.77 0.06 36.23
C GLU A 636 -10.88 0.92 37.09
N ALA A 637 -11.28 2.17 37.30
CA ALA A 637 -10.66 3.05 38.26
C ALA A 637 -11.51 3.09 39.57
N THR A 638 -10.84 2.99 40.69
CA THR A 638 -11.43 3.16 41.99
C THR A 638 -10.86 4.41 42.68
N ASP A 639 -11.72 5.12 43.44
CA ASP A 639 -11.28 6.24 44.26
C ASP A 639 -10.34 5.72 45.36
N ARG A 640 -9.15 6.34 45.50
CA ARG A 640 -8.13 5.88 46.45
C ARG A 640 -8.58 6.01 47.91
N THR A 641 -9.51 6.90 48.20
CA THR A 641 -10.00 7.17 49.54
C THR A 641 -11.21 6.29 49.89
N THR A 642 -12.18 6.19 48.99
CA THR A 642 -13.45 5.50 49.24
C THR A 642 -13.47 4.06 48.73
N GLY A 643 -12.62 3.71 47.78
CA GLY A 643 -12.64 2.41 47.12
C GLY A 643 -13.79 2.21 46.12
N GLU A 644 -14.59 3.25 45.89
CA GLU A 644 -15.71 3.19 44.96
C GLU A 644 -15.23 3.23 43.52
N LYS A 645 -15.87 2.45 42.62
CA LYS A 645 -15.65 2.50 41.19
C LYS A 645 -16.12 3.84 40.63
N VAL A 646 -15.27 4.52 39.89
CA VAL A 646 -15.58 5.85 39.38
C VAL A 646 -15.50 5.93 37.85
N ARG A 647 -14.66 5.12 37.18
CA ARG A 647 -14.45 5.17 35.73
C ARG A 647 -14.11 3.82 35.15
N THR A 648 -14.33 3.69 33.85
CA THR A 648 -13.89 2.54 33.06
C THR A 648 -13.09 3.00 31.84
N ALA A 649 -12.17 2.17 31.38
CA ALA A 649 -11.32 2.50 30.26
C ALA A 649 -10.90 1.25 29.47
N THR A 650 -10.40 1.48 28.28
CA THR A 650 -9.73 0.47 27.46
C THR A 650 -8.22 0.69 27.47
N ARG A 651 -7.48 -0.23 26.84
CA ARG A 651 -6.03 -0.09 26.64
C ARG A 651 -5.68 1.20 25.89
N VAL A 652 -6.49 1.57 24.88
CA VAL A 652 -6.31 2.82 24.13
C VAL A 652 -6.34 4.02 25.08
N ASP A 653 -7.34 4.09 25.94
CA ASP A 653 -7.48 5.22 26.86
C ASP A 653 -6.28 5.33 27.80
N LEU A 654 -5.86 4.23 28.38
CA LEU A 654 -4.76 4.22 29.35
C LEU A 654 -3.38 4.39 28.72
N ALA A 655 -3.24 4.08 27.43
CA ALA A 655 -1.98 4.31 26.72
C ALA A 655 -1.54 5.77 26.77
N PHE A 656 -2.48 6.70 26.73
CA PHE A 656 -2.21 8.14 26.83
C PHE A 656 -1.73 8.60 28.21
N GLY A 657 -1.91 7.79 29.23
CA GLY A 657 -1.37 8.05 30.57
C GLY A 657 -0.14 7.22 30.90
N SER A 658 0.08 6.10 30.22
CA SER A 658 1.15 5.15 30.52
C SER A 658 2.37 5.25 29.62
N ASN A 659 2.18 5.50 28.32
CA ASN A 659 3.30 5.75 27.40
C ASN A 659 3.87 7.13 27.69
N SER A 660 5.17 7.22 27.96
CA SER A 660 5.80 8.48 28.39
C SER A 660 5.67 9.61 27.37
N GLN A 661 5.73 9.31 26.10
CA GLN A 661 5.61 10.31 25.03
C GLN A 661 4.16 10.79 24.90
N LEU A 662 3.20 9.86 24.86
CA LEU A 662 1.78 10.21 24.83
C LEU A 662 1.34 10.93 26.09
N ARG A 663 1.85 10.52 27.25
CA ARG A 663 1.57 11.22 28.52
C ARG A 663 2.07 12.66 28.49
N ALA A 664 3.26 12.90 27.95
CA ALA A 664 3.78 14.28 27.84
C ALA A 664 2.84 15.17 27.01
N ILE A 665 2.28 14.62 25.92
CA ILE A 665 1.30 15.33 25.10
C ILE A 665 -0.02 15.49 25.84
N ALA A 666 -0.50 14.46 26.52
CA ALA A 666 -1.72 14.51 27.33
C ALA A 666 -1.62 15.56 28.43
N GLU A 667 -0.47 15.72 29.06
CA GLU A 667 -0.24 16.75 30.09
C GLU A 667 -0.36 18.17 29.53
N VAL A 668 0.03 18.40 28.29
CA VAL A 668 -0.19 19.69 27.62
C VAL A 668 -1.68 20.00 27.54
N TYR A 669 -2.47 19.05 27.02
CA TYR A 669 -3.91 19.26 26.84
C TYR A 669 -4.71 19.20 28.14
N GLY A 670 -4.20 18.56 29.18
CA GLY A 670 -4.79 18.51 30.51
C GLY A 670 -4.50 19.75 31.38
N SER A 671 -3.63 20.63 30.93
CA SER A 671 -3.27 21.84 31.65
C SER A 671 -4.43 22.85 31.66
N ASP A 672 -4.53 23.65 32.74
CA ASP A 672 -5.63 24.59 32.93
C ASP A 672 -5.73 25.68 31.86
N ASP A 673 -4.61 26.03 31.22
CA ASP A 673 -4.53 27.04 30.19
C ASP A 673 -4.67 26.49 28.77
N SER A 674 -4.98 25.19 28.61
CA SER A 674 -4.99 24.52 27.31
C SER A 674 -6.39 24.23 26.74
N LYS A 675 -7.45 24.72 27.37
CA LYS A 675 -8.84 24.42 26.95
C LYS A 675 -9.10 24.91 25.51
N ASP A 676 -8.74 26.14 25.21
CA ASP A 676 -8.94 26.71 23.85
C ASP A 676 -7.99 26.08 22.84
N LYS A 677 -6.75 25.81 23.23
CA LYS A 677 -5.79 25.10 22.39
C LYS A 677 -6.31 23.72 22.02
N PHE A 678 -6.86 22.99 22.97
CA PHE A 678 -7.42 21.65 22.70
C PHE A 678 -8.53 21.71 21.66
N VAL A 679 -9.49 22.63 21.81
CA VAL A 679 -10.59 22.79 20.84
C VAL A 679 -10.05 23.13 19.46
N SER A 680 -9.13 24.08 19.38
CA SER A 680 -8.52 24.50 18.12
C SER A 680 -7.75 23.37 17.43
N ASP A 681 -6.96 22.61 18.20
CA ASP A 681 -6.16 21.51 17.66
C ASP A 681 -7.05 20.31 17.26
N PHE A 682 -8.13 20.06 18.02
CA PHE A 682 -9.12 19.06 17.64
C PHE A 682 -9.78 19.39 16.30
N ILE A 683 -10.23 20.62 16.12
CA ILE A 683 -10.88 21.07 14.88
C ILE A 683 -9.92 20.96 13.70
N ALA A 684 -8.66 21.33 13.89
CA ALA A 684 -7.64 21.21 12.83
C ALA A 684 -7.40 19.75 12.42
N ALA A 685 -7.27 18.85 13.40
CA ALA A 685 -7.10 17.42 13.14
C ALA A 685 -8.35 16.79 12.53
N TRP A 686 -9.53 17.15 13.01
CA TRP A 686 -10.81 16.73 12.44
C TRP A 686 -10.93 17.14 10.96
N THR A 687 -10.66 18.39 10.67
CA THR A 687 -10.72 18.92 9.31
C THR A 687 -9.75 18.19 8.37
N LYS A 688 -8.56 17.88 8.86
CA LYS A 688 -7.57 17.08 8.12
C LYS A 688 -8.13 15.71 7.73
N VAL A 689 -8.82 15.03 8.65
CA VAL A 689 -9.43 13.71 8.37
C VAL A 689 -10.60 13.85 7.38
N MET A 690 -11.47 14.83 7.59
CA MET A 690 -12.62 15.06 6.70
C MET A 690 -12.20 15.35 5.27
N ASN A 691 -11.07 16.01 5.08
CA ASN A 691 -10.54 16.41 3.78
C ASN A 691 -9.47 15.46 3.21
N SER A 692 -9.19 14.33 3.85
CA SER A 692 -8.10 13.42 3.49
C SER A 692 -8.11 12.99 2.02
N ASP A 693 -9.28 12.75 1.46
CA ASP A 693 -9.46 12.29 0.10
C ASP A 693 -9.71 13.42 -0.92
N LEU A 694 -9.68 14.66 -0.50
CA LEU A 694 -9.75 15.81 -1.42
C LEU A 694 -8.34 16.12 -1.98
N ILE A 695 -8.30 16.59 -3.22
CA ILE A 695 -7.06 16.89 -3.91
C ILE A 695 -6.75 18.38 -3.79
#